data_41fc110b171caffecbe6dcee06492eb4
#
_entry.id   41fc110b171caffecbe6dcee06492eb4
#
_cell.length_a   1.000
_cell.length_b   1.000
_cell.length_c   1.000
_cell.angle_alpha   90.00
_cell.angle_beta   90.00
_cell.angle_gamma   90.00
#
_symmetry.space_group_name_H-M   'P 1'
#
loop_
_entity.id
_entity.type
_entity.pdbx_description
1 polymer ?
#
loop_
_entity_poly.entity_id
_entity_poly.type
_entity_poly.pdbx_seq_one_letter_code
_entity_poly.pdbx_strand_id
1 'polypeptide(L)'
;TKSGGNEFHGEAFGFFQLNSLRSKDYFQKKNAAAGIADNSNFSQKQYGVSLGGPIIKDKLHFFVAYEANQQDNVESVVLGRRTEPGVVEQFGKYEGTFNTPFHEDLGFAKLTLEATEADTFDLSGSLRKEKDLQGFGAQTARTAASDVRNTVYTGRLRWAHNKGDFLNEASIDYLYFKFAPTPDDPDDVGQNYDQTINIGGASTSQRVVQKGFTLRDTMTFSNVDFLGGNHVFKVGGKVAFVDYTVNNDLNANPVFKYRIDPARNEDFTQPYEANYGVGDPTIHARDTQIGAFAQDDWKATDKVTFNIGLRWDYETNAKNNGYVTPPDAATALRTLQTQLQAQGVTSFKANDYISDGHNRKPFWKAFQPRLGVSFDAFGDQRTVFFAGWGRYYDRALFRNAAEEALFRQFASRTFEFSKDGGIRDGKQTIQWKDGYLSKDALDGLIANSTAPAGELRIIRNDIKPPRTDQFSMGIRQKIGRINTSISYNHVVAKNQVGYYPVNRMPTPNANGGYDAIPVPGFGDVVAMTQARASKYDGMYVTIDKPFTKSSPWSINIAYTLSFSKERGYPFNFDHPDVAAQPYLPNAGDERHRVVVSGLAQLPWDFQVSTLMVFASGQPYQVTDQRLGSGAFQTLSNIGHTKDFRQVDIRLTKDIRLFGHDKADFQLIAEVFNVFNRANFQNYDGFIPTPPTTNANFGTPNSLAGPPRTFQFGGRFTF
;
A
#
# COMPACT_ATOMS: atom_id res chain seq x y z
N THR A 1 -13.02 13.33 16.27
CA THR A 1 -11.83 14.14 16.68
C THR A 1 -12.10 14.73 18.04
N LYS A 2 -11.09 14.76 18.95
CA LYS A 2 -11.19 15.45 20.23
C LYS A 2 -11.48 16.94 20.01
N SER A 3 -12.21 17.56 20.91
CA SER A 3 -12.55 19.00 20.88
C SER A 3 -12.31 19.56 22.28
N GLY A 4 -12.14 20.86 22.39
CA GLY A 4 -12.21 21.56 23.68
C GLY A 4 -13.63 21.49 24.26
N GLY A 5 -13.74 21.73 25.54
CA GLY A 5 -15.00 21.81 26.28
C GLY A 5 -14.97 23.03 27.22
N ASN A 6 -15.96 23.14 28.13
CA ASN A 6 -16.05 24.25 29.08
C ASN A 6 -15.06 24.16 30.28
N GLU A 7 -14.36 23.04 30.39
CA GLU A 7 -13.27 22.86 31.35
C GLU A 7 -11.96 22.58 30.61
N PHE A 8 -10.85 23.02 31.19
CA PHE A 8 -9.53 22.65 30.69
C PHE A 8 -9.28 21.18 30.97
N HIS A 9 -8.82 20.47 29.97
CA HIS A 9 -8.41 19.08 30.05
C HIS A 9 -7.17 18.86 29.19
N GLY A 10 -6.32 17.98 29.64
CA GLY A 10 -5.07 17.72 28.94
C GLY A 10 -4.55 16.31 29.19
N GLU A 11 -3.61 15.93 28.36
CA GLU A 11 -2.91 14.66 28.42
C GLU A 11 -1.44 14.87 28.11
N ALA A 12 -0.58 14.20 28.84
CA ALA A 12 0.82 14.02 28.49
C ALA A 12 1.19 12.55 28.62
N PHE A 13 1.89 11.99 27.64
CA PHE A 13 2.29 10.58 27.70
C PHE A 13 3.68 10.38 27.11
N GLY A 14 4.32 9.28 27.53
CA GLY A 14 5.58 8.81 26.97
C GLY A 14 5.69 7.30 27.05
N PHE A 15 6.22 6.66 25.99
CA PHE A 15 6.50 5.24 25.89
C PHE A 15 7.94 5.03 25.41
N PHE A 16 8.60 4.01 25.95
CA PHE A 16 10.02 3.75 25.67
C PHE A 16 10.27 2.26 25.51
N GLN A 17 10.95 1.91 24.41
CA GLN A 17 11.56 0.61 24.17
C GLN A 17 13.05 0.81 23.94
N LEU A 18 13.88 -0.01 24.56
CA LEU A 18 15.33 0.08 24.46
C LEU A 18 15.92 -1.26 24.04
N ASN A 19 17.11 -1.24 23.47
CA ASN A 19 17.81 -2.45 23.04
C ASN A 19 17.98 -3.48 24.16
N SER A 20 18.27 -3.03 25.39
CA SER A 20 18.38 -3.87 26.58
C SER A 20 17.07 -4.55 26.99
N LEU A 21 15.94 -4.04 26.52
CA LEU A 21 14.58 -4.52 26.78
C LEU A 21 14.03 -5.38 25.64
N ARG A 22 14.85 -5.67 24.63
CA ARG A 22 14.49 -6.44 23.43
C ARG A 22 15.35 -7.68 23.31
N SER A 23 14.75 -8.83 23.04
CA SER A 23 15.48 -10.04 22.69
C SER A 23 16.07 -9.91 21.29
N LYS A 24 17.22 -10.51 21.03
CA LYS A 24 17.71 -10.66 19.66
C LYS A 24 16.73 -11.51 18.86
N ASP A 25 16.44 -11.08 17.63
CA ASP A 25 15.58 -11.80 16.72
C ASP A 25 16.27 -13.03 16.09
N TYR A 26 15.54 -13.74 15.24
CA TYR A 26 16.04 -14.96 14.58
C TYR A 26 17.25 -14.69 13.67
N PHE A 27 17.18 -13.63 12.86
CA PHE A 27 18.24 -13.32 11.90
C PHE A 27 19.46 -12.73 12.61
N GLN A 28 19.31 -11.90 13.63
CA GLN A 28 20.40 -11.42 14.47
C GLN A 28 21.16 -12.58 15.12
N LYS A 29 20.44 -13.61 15.63
CA LYS A 29 21.07 -14.81 16.20
C LYS A 29 21.78 -15.65 15.15
N LYS A 30 21.17 -15.81 13.96
CA LYS A 30 21.76 -16.55 12.83
C LYS A 30 23.04 -15.86 12.34
N ASN A 31 23.01 -14.55 12.19
CA ASN A 31 24.15 -13.75 11.74
C ASN A 31 25.29 -13.79 12.77
N ALA A 32 24.97 -13.65 14.06
CA ALA A 32 25.97 -13.76 15.13
C ALA A 32 26.64 -15.16 15.14
N ALA A 33 25.88 -16.24 14.90
CA ALA A 33 26.43 -17.59 14.78
C ALA A 33 27.34 -17.77 13.53
N ALA A 34 27.11 -16.97 12.49
CA ALA A 34 27.95 -16.91 11.29
C ALA A 34 29.13 -15.92 11.42
N GLY A 35 29.32 -15.28 12.56
CA GLY A 35 30.38 -14.29 12.78
C GLY A 35 30.10 -12.92 12.16
N ILE A 36 28.90 -12.64 11.68
CA ILE A 36 28.50 -11.36 11.10
C ILE A 36 28.27 -10.35 12.22
N ALA A 37 28.87 -9.19 12.10
CA ALA A 37 28.80 -8.14 13.11
C ALA A 37 27.37 -7.60 13.29
N ASP A 38 26.97 -7.40 14.56
CA ASP A 38 25.75 -6.73 14.95
C ASP A 38 26.08 -5.35 15.53
N ASN A 39 25.99 -4.31 14.72
CA ASN A 39 26.25 -2.92 15.08
C ASN A 39 24.96 -2.14 15.36
N SER A 40 23.82 -2.82 15.49
CA SER A 40 22.54 -2.18 15.69
C SER A 40 22.27 -1.81 17.15
N ASN A 41 21.59 -0.70 17.34
CA ASN A 41 21.10 -0.26 18.64
C ASN A 41 19.64 0.16 18.53
N PHE A 42 18.74 -0.81 18.76
CA PHE A 42 17.30 -0.57 18.70
C PHE A 42 16.86 0.42 19.79
N SER A 43 16.06 1.39 19.40
CA SER A 43 15.30 2.23 20.34
C SER A 43 13.95 2.64 19.72
N GLN A 44 12.95 2.83 20.58
CA GLN A 44 11.70 3.49 20.19
C GLN A 44 11.26 4.42 21.33
N LYS A 45 10.93 5.66 20.99
CA LYS A 45 10.42 6.68 21.89
C LYS A 45 9.22 7.33 21.26
N GLN A 46 8.08 7.26 21.94
CA GLN A 46 6.85 7.91 21.52
C GLN A 46 6.37 8.78 22.68
N TYR A 47 6.14 10.05 22.43
CA TYR A 47 5.65 10.98 23.44
C TYR A 47 4.74 12.03 22.82
N GLY A 48 3.82 12.52 23.64
CA GLY A 48 2.88 13.52 23.15
C GLY A 48 2.21 14.29 24.28
N VAL A 49 1.64 15.41 23.87
CA VAL A 49 0.87 16.30 24.75
C VAL A 49 -0.38 16.76 24.04
N SER A 50 -1.46 16.96 24.79
CA SER A 50 -2.65 17.61 24.27
C SER A 50 -3.29 18.51 25.34
N LEU A 51 -3.95 19.57 24.87
CA LEU A 51 -4.67 20.53 25.73
C LEU A 51 -5.93 21.00 25.01
N GLY A 52 -7.05 20.99 25.73
CA GLY A 52 -8.31 21.54 25.26
C GLY A 52 -9.00 22.33 26.36
N GLY A 53 -9.83 23.29 25.95
CA GLY A 53 -10.58 24.11 26.91
C GLY A 53 -11.32 25.26 26.25
N PRO A 54 -11.97 26.12 27.07
CA PRO A 54 -12.69 27.27 26.56
C PRO A 54 -11.75 28.45 26.33
N ILE A 55 -11.91 29.13 25.20
CA ILE A 55 -11.48 30.51 25.01
C ILE A 55 -12.58 31.44 25.53
N ILE A 56 -13.81 31.10 25.18
CA ILE A 56 -15.05 31.72 25.71
C ILE A 56 -15.97 30.58 26.10
N LYS A 57 -16.32 30.47 27.40
CA LYS A 57 -17.23 29.43 27.90
C LYS A 57 -18.51 29.42 27.07
N ASP A 58 -19.05 28.22 26.84
CA ASP A 58 -20.28 27.94 26.08
C ASP A 58 -20.29 28.45 24.64
N LYS A 59 -19.16 29.00 24.14
CA LYS A 59 -19.14 29.64 22.82
C LYS A 59 -17.95 29.30 21.95
N LEU A 60 -16.73 29.38 22.48
CA LEU A 60 -15.51 29.18 21.69
C LEU A 60 -14.53 28.29 22.43
N HIS A 61 -14.25 27.15 21.85
CA HIS A 61 -13.37 26.13 22.41
C HIS A 61 -12.18 25.86 21.51
N PHE A 62 -11.07 25.48 22.10
CA PHE A 62 -9.88 25.06 21.38
C PHE A 62 -9.43 23.65 21.80
N PHE A 63 -8.73 22.98 20.92
CA PHE A 63 -7.99 21.77 21.21
C PHE A 63 -6.70 21.77 20.39
N VAL A 64 -5.57 21.46 21.02
CA VAL A 64 -4.26 21.28 20.38
C VAL A 64 -3.64 19.96 20.84
N ALA A 65 -2.92 19.30 19.95
CA ALA A 65 -2.16 18.10 20.26
C ALA A 65 -0.87 18.06 19.44
N TYR A 66 0.17 17.53 20.07
CA TYR A 66 1.45 17.21 19.44
C TYR A 66 1.89 15.81 19.86
N GLU A 67 2.41 15.04 18.91
CA GLU A 67 3.00 13.73 19.16
C GLU A 67 4.26 13.56 18.32
N ALA A 68 5.30 12.97 18.91
CA ALA A 68 6.51 12.58 18.21
C ALA A 68 6.76 11.08 18.39
N ASN A 69 7.24 10.44 17.33
CA ASN A 69 7.64 9.04 17.32
C ASN A 69 9.04 8.94 16.71
N GLN A 70 9.98 8.45 17.49
CA GLN A 70 11.37 8.25 17.08
C GLN A 70 11.72 6.77 17.23
N GLN A 71 12.22 6.17 16.18
CA GLN A 71 12.60 4.77 16.16
C GLN A 71 13.96 4.59 15.51
N ASP A 72 14.79 3.74 16.09
CA ASP A 72 15.97 3.16 15.47
C ASP A 72 15.69 1.67 15.29
N ASN A 73 15.03 1.32 14.17
CA ASN A 73 14.79 -0.06 13.80
C ASN A 73 16.09 -0.73 13.32
N VAL A 74 16.02 -2.02 13.08
CA VAL A 74 17.20 -2.84 12.78
C VAL A 74 16.92 -3.65 11.53
N GLU A 75 17.81 -3.52 10.53
CA GLU A 75 17.81 -4.32 9.31
C GLU A 75 19.13 -5.08 9.14
N SER A 76 19.03 -6.32 8.69
CA SER A 76 20.19 -7.16 8.41
C SER A 76 20.47 -7.25 6.93
N VAL A 77 21.73 -7.00 6.55
CA VAL A 77 22.24 -7.22 5.20
C VAL A 77 23.04 -8.51 5.21
N VAL A 78 22.70 -9.42 4.30
CA VAL A 78 23.36 -10.72 4.14
C VAL A 78 23.57 -11.01 2.66
N LEU A 79 24.66 -11.70 2.33
CA LEU A 79 24.88 -12.15 0.97
C LEU A 79 23.80 -13.13 0.52
N GLY A 80 23.51 -13.14 -0.77
CA GLY A 80 22.55 -14.01 -1.40
C GLY A 80 23.01 -15.47 -1.50
N ARG A 81 22.67 -16.13 -2.59
CA ARG A 81 22.86 -17.57 -2.77
C ARG A 81 24.28 -17.95 -3.16
N ARG A 82 25.07 -17.03 -3.68
CA ARG A 82 26.44 -17.27 -4.08
C ARG A 82 27.36 -17.17 -2.86
N THR A 83 27.98 -18.27 -2.53
CA THR A 83 28.84 -18.42 -1.34
C THR A 83 30.27 -18.86 -1.70
N GLU A 84 30.65 -18.77 -2.96
CA GLU A 84 31.99 -19.07 -3.41
C GLU A 84 33.02 -18.16 -2.68
N PRO A 85 34.20 -18.68 -2.28
CA PRO A 85 35.15 -17.93 -1.45
C PRO A 85 35.50 -16.54 -1.96
N GLY A 86 35.71 -16.36 -3.26
CA GLY A 86 35.99 -15.05 -3.86
C GLY A 86 34.83 -14.05 -3.74
N VAL A 87 33.58 -14.54 -3.77
CA VAL A 87 32.38 -13.70 -3.57
C VAL A 87 32.30 -13.19 -2.13
N VAL A 88 32.51 -14.07 -1.15
CA VAL A 88 32.50 -13.71 0.26
C VAL A 88 33.64 -12.73 0.59
N GLU A 89 34.84 -12.95 0.03
CA GLU A 89 35.99 -12.06 0.21
C GLU A 89 35.71 -10.64 -0.33
N GLN A 90 35.07 -10.55 -1.51
CA GLN A 90 34.77 -9.28 -2.17
C GLN A 90 33.63 -8.52 -1.50
N PHE A 91 32.57 -9.20 -1.13
CA PHE A 91 31.30 -8.58 -0.73
C PHE A 91 30.96 -8.70 0.77
N GLY A 92 31.63 -9.57 1.52
CA GLY A 92 31.36 -9.79 2.95
C GLY A 92 31.44 -8.52 3.80
N LYS A 93 32.22 -7.53 3.38
CA LYS A 93 32.31 -6.20 4.04
C LYS A 93 30.97 -5.43 4.08
N TYR A 94 30.01 -5.77 3.23
CA TYR A 94 28.67 -5.14 3.21
C TYR A 94 27.68 -5.85 4.12
N GLU A 95 28.00 -7.06 4.61
CA GLU A 95 27.15 -7.78 5.55
C GLU A 95 27.19 -7.12 6.93
N GLY A 96 26.06 -7.19 7.61
CA GLY A 96 25.94 -6.67 8.97
C GLY A 96 24.51 -6.37 9.34
N THR A 97 24.34 -5.88 10.56
CA THR A 97 23.05 -5.38 11.06
C THR A 97 23.18 -3.88 11.28
N PHE A 98 22.24 -3.12 10.72
CA PHE A 98 22.29 -1.67 10.65
C PHE A 98 21.00 -1.05 11.18
N ASN A 99 21.09 0.19 11.69
CA ASN A 99 19.94 0.96 12.09
C ASN A 99 19.20 1.59 10.89
N THR A 100 17.86 1.58 10.97
CA THR A 100 16.96 2.34 10.09
C THR A 100 16.25 3.41 10.93
N PRO A 101 16.80 4.63 11.00
CA PRO A 101 16.20 5.69 11.78
C PRO A 101 14.89 6.16 11.15
N PHE A 102 13.84 6.24 11.96
CA PHE A 102 12.54 6.81 11.63
C PHE A 102 12.21 7.93 12.59
N HIS A 103 11.74 9.05 12.08
CA HIS A 103 11.28 10.19 12.87
C HIS A 103 9.96 10.72 12.31
N GLU A 104 8.96 10.87 13.20
CA GLU A 104 7.65 11.40 12.86
C GLU A 104 7.22 12.47 13.85
N ASP A 105 6.74 13.59 13.34
CA ASP A 105 6.09 14.66 14.09
C ASP A 105 4.64 14.81 13.61
N LEU A 106 3.70 14.74 14.54
CA LEU A 106 2.27 14.93 14.34
C LEU A 106 1.79 16.16 15.11
N GLY A 107 1.11 17.06 14.43
CA GLY A 107 0.46 18.23 15.05
C GLY A 107 -1.00 18.29 14.67
N PHE A 108 -1.85 18.68 15.60
CA PHE A 108 -3.28 18.92 15.35
C PHE A 108 -3.76 20.12 16.14
N ALA A 109 -4.59 20.95 15.51
CA ALA A 109 -5.26 22.06 16.17
C ALA A 109 -6.72 22.15 15.69
N LYS A 110 -7.61 22.49 16.59
CA LYS A 110 -9.04 22.71 16.31
C LYS A 110 -9.59 23.88 17.11
N LEU A 111 -10.43 24.69 16.46
CA LEU A 111 -11.30 25.69 17.07
C LEU A 111 -12.75 25.29 16.78
N THR A 112 -13.61 25.33 17.79
CA THR A 112 -15.05 25.07 17.67
C THR A 112 -15.79 26.32 18.16
N LEU A 113 -16.56 26.95 17.29
CA LEU A 113 -17.43 28.10 17.60
C LEU A 113 -18.89 27.63 17.56
N GLU A 114 -19.56 27.68 18.68
CA GLU A 114 -21.01 27.58 18.80
C GLU A 114 -21.61 28.98 18.59
N ALA A 115 -21.89 29.31 17.32
CA ALA A 115 -22.33 30.66 16.94
C ALA A 115 -23.76 30.95 17.39
N THR A 116 -24.62 29.92 17.29
CA THR A 116 -26.00 29.90 17.80
C THR A 116 -26.31 28.50 18.37
N GLU A 117 -27.49 28.31 18.94
CA GLU A 117 -27.97 26.98 19.38
C GLU A 117 -28.05 25.96 18.20
N ALA A 118 -28.21 26.46 16.97
CA ALA A 118 -28.32 25.64 15.78
C ALA A 118 -27.03 25.55 14.98
N ASP A 119 -26.12 26.52 15.09
CA ASP A 119 -24.97 26.67 14.19
C ASP A 119 -23.64 26.48 14.89
N THR A 120 -22.90 25.50 14.45
CA THR A 120 -21.53 25.21 14.90
C THR A 120 -20.55 25.34 13.74
N PHE A 121 -19.45 26.03 13.98
CA PHE A 121 -18.32 26.13 13.05
C PHE A 121 -17.09 25.44 13.66
N ASP A 122 -16.47 24.56 12.90
CA ASP A 122 -15.19 23.92 13.23
C ASP A 122 -14.11 24.37 12.26
N LEU A 123 -13.02 24.92 12.76
CA LEU A 123 -11.79 25.11 11.99
C LEU A 123 -10.73 24.16 12.55
N SER A 124 -10.19 23.27 11.72
CA SER A 124 -9.16 22.34 12.15
C SER A 124 -8.05 22.19 11.13
N GLY A 125 -6.86 21.84 11.63
CA GLY A 125 -5.70 21.55 10.79
C GLY A 125 -4.83 20.45 11.40
N SER A 126 -4.17 19.68 10.54
CA SER A 126 -3.16 18.72 10.96
C SER A 126 -1.87 18.85 10.15
N LEU A 127 -0.80 18.50 10.81
CA LEU A 127 0.55 18.41 10.25
C LEU A 127 1.08 17.01 10.54
N ARG A 128 1.66 16.36 9.52
CA ARG A 128 2.49 15.17 9.65
C ARG A 128 3.78 15.38 8.87
N LYS A 129 4.92 15.18 9.52
CA LYS A 129 6.24 15.15 8.90
C LYS A 129 6.92 13.87 9.30
N GLU A 130 7.44 13.17 8.30
CA GLU A 130 8.22 11.94 8.50
C GLU A 130 9.56 12.05 7.79
N LYS A 131 10.55 11.46 8.42
CA LYS A 131 11.84 11.12 7.82
C LYS A 131 12.14 9.67 8.15
N ASP A 132 12.53 8.90 7.13
CA ASP A 132 12.80 7.48 7.24
C ASP A 132 13.97 7.09 6.33
N LEU A 133 14.70 6.07 6.71
CA LEU A 133 15.75 5.48 5.90
C LEU A 133 15.33 4.08 5.49
N GLN A 134 15.12 3.86 4.21
CA GLN A 134 14.55 2.63 3.66
C GLN A 134 15.36 2.10 2.47
N GLY A 135 14.95 0.94 1.96
CA GLY A 135 15.43 0.39 0.69
C GLY A 135 16.70 -0.45 0.81
N PHE A 136 17.13 -0.79 2.01
CA PHE A 136 18.22 -1.72 2.24
C PHE A 136 17.80 -2.87 3.19
N GLY A 137 18.63 -3.87 3.33
CA GLY A 137 18.33 -5.11 4.05
C GLY A 137 18.28 -6.32 3.11
N ALA A 138 18.29 -7.53 3.65
CA ALA A 138 18.47 -8.77 2.88
C ALA A 138 19.71 -8.65 1.94
N GLN A 139 19.53 -8.76 0.62
CA GLN A 139 20.62 -8.62 -0.37
C GLN A 139 20.82 -7.19 -0.88
N THR A 140 20.39 -6.17 -0.15
CA THR A 140 20.62 -4.78 -0.53
C THR A 140 21.46 -4.09 0.55
N ALA A 141 22.66 -3.65 0.19
CA ALA A 141 23.60 -3.01 1.11
C ALA A 141 23.06 -1.67 1.64
N ARG A 142 23.57 -1.25 2.79
CA ARG A 142 23.24 0.06 3.40
C ARG A 142 23.56 1.26 2.47
N THR A 143 24.55 1.13 1.59
CA THR A 143 24.90 2.15 0.59
C THR A 143 23.79 2.42 -0.40
N ALA A 144 22.95 1.41 -0.71
CA ALA A 144 21.82 1.54 -1.63
C ALA A 144 20.52 2.03 -0.95
N ALA A 145 20.59 2.58 0.24
CA ALA A 145 19.43 3.12 0.95
C ALA A 145 18.87 4.40 0.31
N SER A 146 17.62 4.69 0.66
CA SER A 146 16.93 5.93 0.29
C SER A 146 16.45 6.69 1.53
N ASP A 147 16.69 8.00 1.57
CA ASP A 147 16.09 8.95 2.53
C ASP A 147 14.66 9.26 2.04
N VAL A 148 13.67 8.86 2.82
CA VAL A 148 12.25 9.06 2.50
C VAL A 148 11.69 10.17 3.36
N ARG A 149 11.12 11.20 2.72
CA ARG A 149 10.50 12.34 3.41
C ARG A 149 9.03 12.46 3.01
N ASN A 150 8.17 12.34 4.02
CA ASN A 150 6.74 12.55 3.87
C ASN A 150 6.31 13.84 4.57
N THR A 151 5.43 14.59 3.92
CA THR A 151 4.83 15.78 4.52
C THR A 151 3.36 15.82 4.14
N VAL A 152 2.49 15.93 5.15
CA VAL A 152 1.05 16.07 4.96
C VAL A 152 0.57 17.27 5.76
N TYR A 153 -0.15 18.15 5.11
CA TYR A 153 -0.93 19.21 5.74
C TYR A 153 -2.40 19.04 5.38
N THR A 154 -3.27 19.11 6.37
CA THR A 154 -4.71 19.19 6.12
C THR A 154 -5.28 20.41 6.81
N GLY A 155 -6.27 21.03 6.18
CA GLY A 155 -7.07 22.09 6.75
C GLY A 155 -8.55 21.82 6.48
N ARG A 156 -9.42 22.11 7.44
CA ARG A 156 -10.86 21.94 7.27
C ARG A 156 -11.61 23.04 7.97
N LEU A 157 -12.52 23.68 7.24
CA LEU A 157 -13.58 24.49 7.78
C LEU A 157 -14.90 23.74 7.59
N ARG A 158 -15.63 23.49 8.68
CA ARG A 158 -16.94 22.83 8.66
C ARG A 158 -17.97 23.74 9.31
N TRP A 159 -19.13 23.83 8.70
CA TRP A 159 -20.34 24.39 9.28
C TRP A 159 -21.36 23.27 9.44
N ALA A 160 -21.98 23.20 10.62
CA ALA A 160 -23.11 22.34 10.89
C ALA A 160 -24.28 23.17 11.37
N HIS A 161 -25.43 23.06 10.70
CA HIS A 161 -26.69 23.62 11.09
C HIS A 161 -27.64 22.50 11.50
N ASN A 162 -28.02 22.47 12.79
CA ASN A 162 -28.88 21.45 13.37
C ASN A 162 -30.12 22.11 14.00
N LYS A 163 -31.29 21.91 13.37
CA LYS A 163 -32.54 22.49 13.84
C LYS A 163 -33.68 21.50 13.69
N GLY A 164 -34.15 20.99 14.84
CA GLY A 164 -35.21 19.97 14.84
C GLY A 164 -34.77 18.69 14.10
N ASP A 165 -35.55 18.30 13.11
CA ASP A 165 -35.29 17.09 12.32
C ASP A 165 -34.40 17.33 11.09
N PHE A 166 -33.83 18.52 10.95
CA PHE A 166 -32.95 18.91 9.85
C PHE A 166 -31.51 19.13 10.32
N LEU A 167 -30.57 18.46 9.69
CA LEU A 167 -29.14 18.70 9.84
C LEU A 167 -28.51 18.97 8.46
N ASN A 168 -27.82 20.11 8.33
CA ASN A 168 -26.96 20.40 7.20
C ASN A 168 -25.50 20.46 7.65
N GLU A 169 -24.63 19.83 6.89
CA GLU A 169 -23.18 19.81 7.13
C GLU A 169 -22.45 20.20 5.84
N ALA A 170 -21.88 21.39 5.84
CA ALA A 170 -21.03 21.87 4.75
C ALA A 170 -19.57 21.93 5.18
N SER A 171 -18.63 21.58 4.29
CA SER A 171 -17.20 21.73 4.58
C SER A 171 -16.37 22.12 3.36
N ILE A 172 -15.26 22.78 3.65
CA ILE A 172 -14.16 23.04 2.74
C ILE A 172 -12.93 22.35 3.34
N ASP A 173 -12.39 21.39 2.62
CA ASP A 173 -11.20 20.64 3.02
C ASP A 173 -10.04 21.02 2.09
N TYR A 174 -8.85 21.20 2.66
CA TYR A 174 -7.59 21.35 1.93
C TYR A 174 -6.66 20.18 2.25
N LEU A 175 -6.01 19.65 1.24
CA LEU A 175 -4.97 18.64 1.35
C LEU A 175 -3.70 19.12 0.63
N TYR A 176 -2.57 18.98 1.31
CA TYR A 176 -1.24 18.96 0.71
C TYR A 176 -0.54 17.67 1.16
N PHE A 177 -0.11 16.88 0.21
CA PHE A 177 0.67 15.65 0.43
C PHE A 177 1.94 15.71 -0.41
N LYS A 178 3.08 15.41 0.20
CA LYS A 178 4.36 15.24 -0.47
C LYS A 178 5.01 13.94 0.00
N PHE A 179 5.39 13.09 -0.96
CA PHE A 179 6.20 11.89 -0.78
C PHE A 179 7.47 12.04 -1.60
N ALA A 180 8.65 11.88 -0.98
CA ALA A 180 9.92 12.13 -1.66
C ALA A 180 11.02 11.18 -1.16
N PRO A 181 11.10 9.94 -1.67
CA PRO A 181 12.28 9.11 -1.54
C PRO A 181 13.39 9.61 -2.46
N THR A 182 14.59 9.73 -1.92
CA THR A 182 15.81 10.10 -2.66
C THR A 182 16.94 9.16 -2.26
N PRO A 183 17.85 8.79 -3.19
CA PRO A 183 19.04 8.04 -2.82
C PRO A 183 19.78 8.72 -1.66
N ASP A 184 20.25 7.93 -0.68
CA ASP A 184 21.07 8.44 0.42
C ASP A 184 22.47 8.84 -0.11
N ASP A 185 22.95 8.11 -1.12
CA ASP A 185 24.13 8.46 -1.93
C ASP A 185 23.71 8.63 -3.41
N PRO A 186 23.44 9.87 -3.87
CA PRO A 186 23.01 10.12 -5.24
C PRO A 186 24.15 10.13 -6.26
N ASP A 187 25.40 10.19 -5.82
CA ASP A 187 26.58 10.34 -6.69
C ASP A 187 27.19 8.97 -7.05
N ASP A 188 26.95 7.93 -6.23
CA ASP A 188 27.41 6.57 -6.50
C ASP A 188 26.41 5.80 -7.37
N VAL A 189 26.89 5.15 -8.43
CA VAL A 189 26.04 4.35 -9.32
C VAL A 189 25.63 3.03 -8.65
N GLY A 190 24.41 2.57 -8.94
CA GLY A 190 23.93 1.29 -8.46
C GLY A 190 24.63 0.12 -9.15
N GLN A 191 24.95 -0.92 -8.39
CA GLN A 191 25.56 -2.15 -8.91
C GLN A 191 24.79 -3.35 -8.35
N ASN A 192 24.22 -4.16 -9.24
CA ASN A 192 23.47 -5.37 -8.90
C ASN A 192 24.29 -6.61 -9.29
N TYR A 193 24.77 -7.32 -8.29
CA TYR A 193 25.46 -8.61 -8.46
C TYR A 193 24.45 -9.74 -8.28
N ASP A 194 24.06 -10.36 -9.38
CA ASP A 194 22.99 -11.36 -9.44
C ASP A 194 23.18 -12.44 -8.38
N GLN A 195 22.10 -12.73 -7.65
CA GLN A 195 22.04 -13.69 -6.56
C GLN A 195 23.04 -13.45 -5.41
N THR A 196 23.62 -12.27 -5.33
CA THR A 196 24.67 -11.92 -4.36
C THR A 196 24.27 -10.69 -3.55
N ILE A 197 24.35 -9.49 -4.13
CA ILE A 197 24.11 -8.24 -3.42
C ILE A 197 23.88 -7.06 -4.37
N ASN A 198 23.06 -6.11 -3.93
CA ASN A 198 22.97 -4.77 -4.51
C ASN A 198 23.81 -3.80 -3.70
N ILE A 199 24.70 -3.06 -4.31
CA ILE A 199 25.57 -2.06 -3.69
C ILE A 199 25.53 -0.74 -4.48
N GLY A 200 26.23 0.29 -3.99
CA GLY A 200 26.24 1.61 -4.61
C GLY A 200 25.00 2.42 -4.23
N GLY A 201 24.71 3.49 -4.95
CA GLY A 201 23.56 4.35 -4.70
C GLY A 201 22.24 3.74 -5.17
N ALA A 202 21.13 4.10 -4.54
CA ALA A 202 19.79 3.73 -5.00
C ALA A 202 19.52 4.32 -6.40
N SER A 203 18.83 3.56 -7.27
CA SER A 203 18.69 3.91 -8.69
C SER A 203 17.63 4.99 -8.97
N THR A 204 16.68 5.20 -8.05
CA THR A 204 15.47 5.95 -8.34
C THR A 204 15.25 7.00 -7.27
N SER A 205 15.00 8.24 -7.71
CA SER A 205 14.35 9.23 -6.87
C SER A 205 12.90 9.42 -7.28
N GLN A 206 12.06 9.83 -6.33
CA GLN A 206 10.68 10.12 -6.61
C GLN A 206 10.22 11.34 -5.81
N ARG A 207 9.42 12.17 -6.44
CA ARG A 207 8.70 13.24 -5.76
C ARG A 207 7.26 13.28 -6.25
N VAL A 208 6.36 12.93 -5.36
CA VAL A 208 4.92 13.02 -5.61
C VAL A 208 4.36 14.13 -4.75
N VAL A 209 3.70 15.10 -5.38
CA VAL A 209 2.96 16.16 -4.69
C VAL A 209 1.51 16.11 -5.14
N GLN A 210 0.62 15.98 -4.19
CA GLN A 210 -0.82 16.14 -4.42
C GLN A 210 -1.34 17.26 -3.53
N LYS A 211 -2.07 18.18 -4.12
CA LYS A 211 -2.74 19.25 -3.38
C LYS A 211 -4.11 19.53 -3.96
N GLY A 212 -5.00 20.08 -3.15
CA GLY A 212 -6.31 20.45 -3.65
C GLY A 212 -7.32 20.78 -2.57
N PHE A 213 -8.45 21.27 -3.04
CA PHE A 213 -9.60 21.61 -2.21
C PHE A 213 -10.76 20.65 -2.50
N THR A 214 -11.50 20.31 -1.46
CA THR A 214 -12.76 19.55 -1.58
C THR A 214 -13.88 20.33 -0.91
N LEU A 215 -14.91 20.65 -1.66
CA LEU A 215 -16.17 21.18 -1.15
C LEU A 215 -17.14 20.02 -0.94
N ARG A 216 -17.81 19.97 0.19
CA ARG A 216 -18.84 18.98 0.50
C ARG A 216 -20.03 19.63 1.15
N ASP A 217 -21.19 19.09 0.83
CA ASP A 217 -22.43 19.43 1.51
C ASP A 217 -23.31 18.19 1.68
N THR A 218 -23.93 18.05 2.83
CA THR A 218 -24.80 16.92 3.17
C THR A 218 -25.98 17.42 4.00
N MET A 219 -27.18 17.12 3.54
CA MET A 219 -28.43 17.41 4.23
C MET A 219 -29.04 16.11 4.72
N THR A 220 -29.46 16.08 5.98
CA THR A 220 -30.16 14.96 6.61
C THR A 220 -31.52 15.46 7.10
N PHE A 221 -32.58 14.73 6.74
CA PHE A 221 -33.94 14.93 7.16
C PHE A 221 -34.37 13.71 7.97
N SER A 222 -34.56 13.87 9.27
CA SER A 222 -34.97 12.80 10.19
C SER A 222 -36.48 12.85 10.43
N ASN A 223 -37.03 11.76 10.99
CA ASN A 223 -38.42 11.64 11.39
C ASN A 223 -39.45 12.00 10.31
N VAL A 224 -39.15 11.61 9.06
CA VAL A 224 -40.08 11.81 7.95
C VAL A 224 -41.04 10.63 7.88
N ASP A 225 -42.28 10.84 8.21
CA ASP A 225 -43.31 9.79 8.08
C ASP A 225 -43.84 9.74 6.68
N PHE A 226 -43.55 8.62 5.97
CA PHE A 226 -43.91 8.40 4.57
C PHE A 226 -44.10 6.90 4.29
N LEU A 227 -44.97 6.50 3.38
CA LEU A 227 -45.23 5.11 2.93
C LEU A 227 -45.37 4.08 4.08
N GLY A 228 -45.93 4.47 5.22
CA GLY A 228 -46.17 3.56 6.34
C GLY A 228 -44.97 3.25 7.19
N GLY A 229 -44.00 4.15 7.29
CA GLY A 229 -42.82 4.01 8.15
C GLY A 229 -42.12 5.35 8.39
N ASN A 230 -41.12 5.32 9.26
CA ASN A 230 -40.29 6.47 9.54
C ASN A 230 -39.00 6.41 8.70
N HIS A 231 -38.65 7.52 8.05
CA HIS A 231 -37.52 7.65 7.16
C HIS A 231 -36.49 8.63 7.68
N VAL A 232 -35.22 8.34 7.38
CA VAL A 232 -34.11 9.30 7.48
C VAL A 232 -33.49 9.46 6.10
N PHE A 233 -33.83 10.57 5.43
CA PHE A 233 -33.26 10.88 4.12
C PHE A 233 -31.96 11.63 4.26
N LYS A 234 -30.93 11.20 3.50
CA LYS A 234 -29.68 11.91 3.34
C LYS A 234 -29.41 12.18 1.87
N VAL A 235 -29.14 13.43 1.54
CA VAL A 235 -28.69 13.83 0.21
C VAL A 235 -27.41 14.65 0.33
N GLY A 236 -26.50 14.49 -0.60
CA GLY A 236 -25.27 15.25 -0.52
C GLY A 236 -24.43 15.19 -1.78
N GLY A 237 -23.45 16.07 -1.81
CA GLY A 237 -22.53 16.18 -2.91
C GLY A 237 -21.13 16.57 -2.50
N LYS A 238 -20.19 16.34 -3.40
CA LYS A 238 -18.82 16.83 -3.27
C LYS A 238 -18.26 17.25 -4.63
N VAL A 239 -17.39 18.25 -4.59
CA VAL A 239 -16.52 18.62 -5.71
C VAL A 239 -15.11 18.73 -5.16
N ALA A 240 -14.17 17.97 -5.75
CA ALA A 240 -12.76 18.02 -5.39
C ALA A 240 -11.91 18.46 -6.58
N PHE A 241 -11.08 19.46 -6.37
CA PHE A 241 -10.08 19.92 -7.32
C PHE A 241 -8.73 19.34 -6.91
N VAL A 242 -8.15 18.51 -7.76
CA VAL A 242 -6.90 17.80 -7.50
C VAL A 242 -5.84 18.31 -8.46
N ASP A 243 -4.72 18.78 -7.92
CA ASP A 243 -3.50 19.12 -8.65
C ASP A 243 -2.42 18.11 -8.23
N TYR A 244 -1.86 17.43 -9.21
CA TYR A 244 -0.94 16.32 -9.02
C TYR A 244 0.34 16.56 -9.82
N THR A 245 1.48 16.56 -9.14
CA THR A 245 2.80 16.62 -9.74
C THR A 245 3.57 15.36 -9.37
N VAL A 246 4.00 14.63 -10.36
CA VAL A 246 4.88 13.46 -10.20
C VAL A 246 6.19 13.74 -10.91
N ASN A 247 7.27 13.64 -10.17
CA ASN A 247 8.59 13.43 -10.70
C ASN A 247 8.99 11.99 -10.35
N ASN A 248 9.34 11.17 -11.32
CA ASN A 248 9.71 9.77 -11.14
C ASN A 248 10.95 9.46 -11.99
N ASP A 249 12.10 9.64 -11.39
CA ASP A 249 13.43 9.49 -12.01
C ASP A 249 13.84 8.00 -12.00
N LEU A 250 13.07 7.12 -12.61
CA LEU A 250 13.40 5.69 -12.66
C LEU A 250 14.77 5.45 -13.32
N ASN A 251 15.73 4.93 -12.56
CA ASN A 251 17.11 4.72 -12.98
C ASN A 251 17.84 6.00 -13.45
N ALA A 252 17.45 7.19 -12.98
CA ALA A 252 18.24 8.41 -13.21
C ALA A 252 19.63 8.32 -12.56
N ASN A 253 19.77 7.51 -11.51
CA ASN A 253 21.04 6.95 -11.09
C ASN A 253 21.21 5.58 -11.73
N PRO A 254 22.18 5.35 -12.64
CA PRO A 254 22.31 4.12 -13.40
C PRO A 254 22.49 2.90 -12.49
N VAL A 255 21.96 1.75 -12.92
CA VAL A 255 22.21 0.45 -12.29
C VAL A 255 22.94 -0.46 -13.25
N PHE A 256 24.15 -0.83 -12.89
CA PHE A 256 24.96 -1.81 -13.60
C PHE A 256 24.72 -3.20 -13.02
N LYS A 257 24.41 -4.17 -13.90
CA LYS A 257 24.09 -5.54 -13.51
C LYS A 257 25.19 -6.49 -13.88
N TYR A 258 25.56 -7.32 -12.95
CA TYR A 258 26.63 -8.33 -13.05
C TYR A 258 26.02 -9.71 -12.83
N ARG A 259 26.47 -10.69 -13.62
CA ARG A 259 26.12 -12.10 -13.41
C ARG A 259 27.31 -13.01 -13.74
N ILE A 260 27.28 -14.22 -13.23
CA ILE A 260 28.23 -15.27 -13.60
C ILE A 260 27.52 -16.21 -14.58
N ASP A 261 27.92 -16.15 -15.84
CA ASP A 261 27.44 -17.03 -16.90
C ASP A 261 28.63 -17.47 -17.78
N PRO A 262 29.26 -18.66 -17.51
CA PRO A 262 30.38 -19.14 -18.25
C PRO A 262 30.09 -19.35 -19.74
N ALA A 263 28.84 -19.71 -20.10
CA ALA A 263 28.46 -19.91 -21.51
C ALA A 263 28.51 -18.62 -22.33
N ARG A 264 28.38 -17.46 -21.64
CA ARG A 264 28.45 -16.14 -22.26
C ARG A 264 29.75 -15.40 -21.97
N ASN A 265 30.70 -16.05 -21.29
CA ASN A 265 31.96 -15.42 -20.83
C ASN A 265 31.69 -14.20 -19.93
N GLU A 266 30.68 -14.27 -19.06
CA GLU A 266 30.30 -13.23 -18.13
C GLU A 266 30.68 -13.62 -16.71
N ASP A 267 31.16 -12.66 -15.93
CA ASP A 267 31.56 -12.78 -14.54
C ASP A 267 31.37 -11.44 -13.79
N PHE A 268 31.71 -11.40 -12.52
CA PHE A 268 31.57 -10.18 -11.70
C PHE A 268 32.61 -9.10 -11.96
N THR A 269 33.51 -9.27 -12.92
CA THR A 269 34.54 -8.26 -13.28
C THR A 269 33.99 -7.18 -14.19
N GLN A 270 32.88 -7.46 -14.93
CA GLN A 270 32.21 -6.50 -15.77
C GLN A 270 30.72 -6.66 -15.78
N PRO A 271 29.93 -5.59 -15.92
CA PRO A 271 28.50 -5.69 -16.08
C PRO A 271 28.13 -6.26 -17.46
N TYR A 272 27.05 -7.02 -17.51
CA TYR A 272 26.44 -7.42 -18.77
C TYR A 272 25.36 -6.43 -19.22
N GLU A 273 24.85 -5.61 -18.32
CA GLU A 273 23.76 -4.66 -18.57
C GLU A 273 23.89 -3.41 -17.70
N ALA A 274 23.45 -2.27 -18.22
CA ALA A 274 23.14 -1.10 -17.40
C ALA A 274 21.76 -0.54 -17.76
N ASN A 275 21.00 -0.16 -16.74
CA ASN A 275 19.74 0.56 -16.89
C ASN A 275 19.96 2.02 -16.51
N TYR A 276 19.59 2.96 -17.40
CA TYR A 276 19.76 4.38 -17.20
C TYR A 276 18.55 5.16 -17.69
N GLY A 277 17.96 5.99 -16.81
CA GLY A 277 16.83 6.85 -17.11
C GLY A 277 17.24 8.24 -17.57
N VAL A 278 16.70 8.70 -18.70
CA VAL A 278 17.01 10.01 -19.30
C VAL A 278 15.76 10.73 -19.78
N GLY A 279 15.78 12.07 -19.69
CA GLY A 279 14.70 12.94 -20.12
C GLY A 279 14.10 13.73 -18.97
N ASP A 280 12.89 14.25 -19.17
CA ASP A 280 12.15 14.97 -18.11
C ASP A 280 11.23 13.98 -17.36
N PRO A 281 11.51 13.66 -16.07
CA PRO A 281 10.72 12.73 -15.28
C PRO A 281 9.46 13.35 -14.69
N THR A 282 9.14 14.62 -15.01
CA THR A 282 8.09 15.38 -14.34
C THR A 282 6.82 15.45 -15.17
N ILE A 283 5.71 15.08 -14.59
CA ILE A 283 4.37 15.30 -15.15
C ILE A 283 3.50 16.11 -14.19
N HIS A 284 2.68 16.96 -14.80
CA HIS A 284 1.63 17.72 -14.11
C HIS A 284 0.27 17.26 -14.63
N ALA A 285 -0.63 16.96 -13.73
CA ALA A 285 -1.97 16.57 -14.08
C ALA A 285 -3.01 17.17 -13.12
N ARG A 286 -4.16 17.53 -13.65
CA ARG A 286 -5.28 18.07 -12.88
C ARG A 286 -6.53 17.28 -13.15
N ASP A 287 -7.32 17.08 -12.11
CA ASP A 287 -8.61 16.41 -12.21
C ASP A 287 -9.65 17.12 -11.33
N THR A 288 -10.88 17.16 -11.81
CA THR A 288 -12.03 17.58 -11.01
C THR A 288 -12.93 16.37 -10.79
N GLN A 289 -13.14 16.05 -9.52
CA GLN A 289 -13.92 14.90 -9.09
C GLN A 289 -15.25 15.37 -8.51
N ILE A 290 -16.35 14.91 -9.09
CA ILE A 290 -17.71 15.23 -8.67
C ILE A 290 -18.36 13.98 -8.13
N GLY A 291 -19.09 14.08 -7.03
CA GLY A 291 -19.88 12.99 -6.47
C GLY A 291 -21.20 13.50 -5.93
N ALA A 292 -22.27 12.78 -6.17
CA ALA A 292 -23.57 13.05 -5.57
C ALA A 292 -24.17 11.75 -5.03
N PHE A 293 -24.98 11.83 -3.98
CA PHE A 293 -25.67 10.67 -3.44
C PHE A 293 -27.01 11.04 -2.82
N ALA A 294 -27.90 10.06 -2.79
CA ALA A 294 -29.13 10.06 -2.01
C ALA A 294 -29.25 8.72 -1.30
N GLN A 295 -29.72 8.76 -0.05
CA GLN A 295 -29.90 7.58 0.79
C GLN A 295 -31.17 7.74 1.62
N ASP A 296 -31.85 6.64 1.85
CA ASP A 296 -32.97 6.49 2.75
C ASP A 296 -32.73 5.35 3.74
N ASP A 297 -32.83 5.64 5.01
CA ASP A 297 -32.87 4.66 6.09
C ASP A 297 -34.35 4.55 6.53
N TRP A 298 -35.07 3.57 5.94
CA TRP A 298 -36.51 3.37 6.10
C TRP A 298 -36.81 2.34 7.18
N LYS A 299 -37.29 2.78 8.32
CA LYS A 299 -37.87 1.93 9.36
C LYS A 299 -39.31 1.58 8.97
N ALA A 300 -39.46 0.55 8.12
CA ALA A 300 -40.77 0.13 7.57
C ALA A 300 -41.69 -0.43 8.66
N THR A 301 -41.15 -1.09 9.68
CA THR A 301 -41.84 -1.55 10.88
C THR A 301 -40.88 -1.46 12.08
N ASP A 302 -41.39 -1.73 13.30
CA ASP A 302 -40.51 -1.82 14.47
C ASP A 302 -39.44 -2.93 14.37
N LYS A 303 -39.64 -3.87 13.45
CA LYS A 303 -38.74 -5.03 13.26
C LYS A 303 -37.93 -4.97 11.97
N VAL A 304 -38.32 -4.18 10.99
CA VAL A 304 -37.68 -4.19 9.66
C VAL A 304 -37.21 -2.79 9.30
N THR A 305 -35.92 -2.69 9.01
CA THR A 305 -35.32 -1.47 8.45
C THR A 305 -34.68 -1.77 7.10
N PHE A 306 -34.94 -0.96 6.10
CA PHE A 306 -34.28 -0.96 4.81
C PHE A 306 -33.30 0.21 4.75
N ASN A 307 -32.15 -0.02 4.11
CA ASN A 307 -31.19 1.02 3.76
C ASN A 307 -31.10 1.03 2.22
N ILE A 308 -31.50 2.11 1.60
CA ILE A 308 -31.54 2.24 0.14
C ILE A 308 -30.75 3.47 -0.25
N GLY A 309 -29.72 3.29 -1.09
CA GLY A 309 -28.88 4.40 -1.49
C GLY A 309 -28.43 4.30 -2.94
N LEU A 310 -28.22 5.45 -3.54
CA LEU A 310 -27.57 5.59 -4.83
C LEU A 310 -26.53 6.68 -4.76
N ARG A 311 -25.32 6.34 -5.19
CA ARG A 311 -24.22 7.29 -5.37
C ARG A 311 -23.82 7.33 -6.83
N TRP A 312 -23.44 8.50 -7.31
CA TRP A 312 -22.84 8.72 -8.63
C TRP A 312 -21.52 9.46 -8.46
N ASP A 313 -20.48 9.00 -9.19
CA ASP A 313 -19.17 9.65 -9.23
C ASP A 313 -18.76 9.93 -10.67
N TYR A 314 -18.05 11.05 -10.85
CA TYR A 314 -17.56 11.49 -12.15
C TYR A 314 -16.18 12.16 -11.98
N GLU A 315 -15.27 11.85 -12.90
CA GLU A 315 -13.93 12.42 -12.96
C GLU A 315 -13.69 13.00 -14.35
N THR A 316 -13.24 14.24 -14.41
CA THR A 316 -13.07 14.97 -15.68
C THR A 316 -11.90 14.47 -16.49
N ASN A 317 -10.83 14.00 -15.82
CA ASN A 317 -9.54 13.67 -16.46
C ASN A 317 -8.93 12.32 -16.03
N ALA A 318 -9.75 11.38 -15.58
CA ALA A 318 -9.29 10.08 -15.07
C ALA A 318 -8.41 9.28 -16.04
N LYS A 319 -8.48 9.54 -17.33
CA LYS A 319 -7.75 8.81 -18.39
C LYS A 319 -6.68 9.66 -19.09
N ASN A 320 -6.25 10.78 -18.52
CA ASN A 320 -5.45 11.78 -19.22
C ASN A 320 -6.10 12.15 -20.58
N ASN A 321 -7.34 12.63 -20.50
CA ASN A 321 -8.27 12.71 -21.64
C ASN A 321 -7.75 13.61 -22.77
N GLY A 322 -6.96 14.64 -22.45
CA GLY A 322 -6.36 15.56 -23.42
C GLY A 322 -5.04 15.07 -24.04
N TYR A 323 -4.57 13.87 -23.68
CA TYR A 323 -3.34 13.34 -24.25
C TYR A 323 -3.48 13.10 -25.75
N VAL A 324 -2.48 13.53 -26.52
CA VAL A 324 -2.36 13.27 -27.96
C VAL A 324 -1.18 12.31 -28.19
N THR A 325 -1.46 11.18 -28.79
CA THR A 325 -0.42 10.22 -29.13
C THR A 325 0.53 10.80 -30.18
N PRO A 326 1.85 10.89 -29.91
CA PRO A 326 2.81 11.41 -30.87
C PRO A 326 2.81 10.62 -32.20
N PRO A 327 3.10 11.28 -33.36
CA PRO A 327 3.01 10.64 -34.68
C PRO A 327 3.90 9.40 -34.84
N ASP A 328 5.10 9.39 -34.25
CA ASP A 328 6.02 8.26 -34.25
C ASP A 328 5.44 7.05 -33.50
N ALA A 329 4.86 7.27 -32.32
CA ALA A 329 4.19 6.24 -31.56
C ALA A 329 2.94 5.71 -32.28
N ALA A 330 2.14 6.59 -32.88
CA ALA A 330 0.97 6.19 -33.65
C ALA A 330 1.36 5.31 -34.87
N THR A 331 2.45 5.66 -35.55
CA THR A 331 3.00 4.86 -36.66
C THR A 331 3.50 3.50 -36.17
N ALA A 332 4.25 3.48 -35.07
CA ALA A 332 4.74 2.26 -34.44
C ALA A 332 3.60 1.30 -34.07
N LEU A 333 2.50 1.79 -33.48
CA LEU A 333 1.33 0.99 -33.12
C LEU A 333 0.61 0.40 -34.33
N ARG A 334 0.52 1.14 -35.45
CA ARG A 334 -0.06 0.61 -36.71
C ARG A 334 0.82 -0.45 -37.33
N THR A 335 2.15 -0.27 -37.30
CA THR A 335 3.12 -1.26 -37.74
C THR A 335 3.01 -2.53 -36.88
N LEU A 336 2.97 -2.39 -35.57
CA LEU A 336 2.76 -3.52 -34.65
C LEU A 336 1.46 -4.26 -34.94
N GLN A 337 0.36 -3.55 -35.19
CA GLN A 337 -0.90 -4.20 -35.57
C GLN A 337 -0.74 -5.08 -36.82
N THR A 338 -0.07 -4.57 -37.87
CA THR A 338 0.17 -5.33 -39.10
C THR A 338 1.04 -6.57 -38.83
N GLN A 339 2.08 -6.44 -38.03
CA GLN A 339 2.95 -7.55 -37.64
C GLN A 339 2.20 -8.62 -36.84
N LEU A 340 1.37 -8.21 -35.85
CA LEU A 340 0.54 -9.12 -35.06
C LEU A 340 -0.50 -9.84 -35.92
N GLN A 341 -1.13 -9.15 -36.86
CA GLN A 341 -2.08 -9.76 -37.82
C GLN A 341 -1.42 -10.81 -38.69
N ALA A 342 -0.18 -10.58 -39.12
CA ALA A 342 0.61 -11.58 -39.84
C ALA A 342 0.89 -12.84 -39.00
N GLN A 343 0.88 -12.75 -37.68
CA GLN A 343 0.98 -13.86 -36.73
C GLN A 343 -0.39 -14.43 -36.29
N GLY A 344 -1.48 -14.01 -36.93
CA GLY A 344 -2.84 -14.46 -36.58
C GLY A 344 -3.50 -13.75 -35.41
N VAL A 345 -2.87 -12.75 -34.79
CA VAL A 345 -3.43 -11.98 -33.68
C VAL A 345 -4.26 -10.80 -34.21
N THR A 346 -5.57 -10.91 -34.16
CA THR A 346 -6.52 -9.89 -34.68
C THR A 346 -7.14 -9.04 -33.56
N SER A 347 -6.89 -9.37 -32.29
CA SER A 347 -7.46 -8.69 -31.12
C SER A 347 -6.83 -7.32 -30.84
N PHE A 348 -5.57 -7.11 -31.20
CA PHE A 348 -4.89 -5.82 -31.06
C PHE A 348 -5.30 -4.88 -32.18
N LYS A 349 -5.86 -3.72 -31.82
CA LYS A 349 -6.25 -2.66 -32.76
C LYS A 349 -5.56 -1.36 -32.35
N ALA A 350 -4.64 -0.85 -33.18
CA ALA A 350 -3.86 0.34 -32.87
C ALA A 350 -4.74 1.56 -32.51
N ASN A 351 -5.85 1.75 -33.22
CA ASN A 351 -6.77 2.88 -32.98
C ASN A 351 -7.47 2.83 -31.60
N ASP A 352 -7.51 1.65 -30.94
CA ASP A 352 -8.03 1.56 -29.56
C ASP A 352 -7.10 2.27 -28.55
N TYR A 353 -5.85 2.49 -28.92
CA TYR A 353 -4.78 3.08 -28.08
C TYR A 353 -4.32 4.45 -28.56
N ILE A 354 -4.48 4.78 -29.84
CA ILE A 354 -4.12 6.09 -30.40
C ILE A 354 -5.14 7.14 -29.94
N SER A 355 -4.67 8.11 -29.16
CA SER A 355 -5.48 9.25 -28.71
C SER A 355 -5.24 10.46 -29.59
N ASP A 356 -6.32 11.16 -29.97
CA ASP A 356 -6.31 12.44 -30.69
C ASP A 356 -6.57 13.64 -29.76
N GLY A 357 -6.60 13.40 -28.43
CA GLY A 357 -6.94 14.40 -27.42
C GLY A 357 -8.44 14.58 -27.19
N HIS A 358 -9.30 13.97 -27.99
CA HIS A 358 -10.75 14.11 -27.90
C HIS A 358 -11.50 12.78 -27.85
N ASN A 359 -10.89 11.67 -28.23
CA ASN A 359 -11.53 10.35 -28.30
C ASN A 359 -11.62 9.63 -26.95
N ARG A 360 -10.89 10.06 -25.91
CA ARG A 360 -11.01 9.57 -24.53
C ARG A 360 -12.10 10.32 -23.79
N LYS A 361 -13.27 9.69 -23.62
CA LYS A 361 -14.39 10.32 -22.90
C LYS A 361 -14.38 9.96 -21.42
N PRO A 362 -14.68 10.91 -20.51
CA PRO A 362 -14.90 10.61 -19.10
C PRO A 362 -15.94 9.51 -18.91
N PHE A 363 -15.80 8.74 -17.83
CA PHE A 363 -16.75 7.66 -17.52
C PHE A 363 -17.89 8.21 -16.66
N TRP A 364 -19.07 8.41 -17.26
CA TRP A 364 -20.23 8.98 -16.59
C TRP A 364 -21.16 7.93 -15.95
N LYS A 365 -20.96 6.62 -16.22
CA LYS A 365 -21.84 5.52 -15.78
C LYS A 365 -21.46 4.95 -14.40
N ALA A 366 -20.75 5.71 -13.56
CA ALA A 366 -20.32 5.24 -12.24
C ALA A 366 -21.45 5.34 -11.20
N PHE A 367 -22.58 4.71 -11.47
CA PHE A 367 -23.69 4.58 -10.54
C PHE A 367 -23.43 3.44 -9.55
N GLN A 368 -23.61 3.71 -8.28
CA GLN A 368 -23.27 2.85 -7.14
C GLN A 368 -24.48 2.62 -6.25
N PRO A 369 -25.42 1.75 -6.66
CA PRO A 369 -26.54 1.37 -5.80
C PRO A 369 -26.05 0.61 -4.56
N ARG A 370 -26.73 0.83 -3.44
CA ARG A 370 -26.50 0.19 -2.15
C ARG A 370 -27.83 -0.18 -1.54
N LEU A 371 -27.99 -1.43 -1.19
CA LEU A 371 -29.21 -1.97 -0.64
C LEU A 371 -28.87 -2.72 0.65
N GLY A 372 -29.64 -2.51 1.68
CA GLY A 372 -29.50 -3.21 2.95
C GLY A 372 -30.85 -3.49 3.56
N VAL A 373 -30.93 -4.56 4.34
CA VAL A 373 -32.10 -4.89 5.17
C VAL A 373 -31.62 -5.44 6.50
N SER A 374 -32.28 -5.05 7.56
CA SER A 374 -32.17 -5.67 8.88
C SER A 374 -33.55 -6.08 9.41
N PHE A 375 -33.60 -7.24 10.03
CA PHE A 375 -34.80 -7.84 10.59
C PHE A 375 -34.58 -8.25 12.04
N ASP A 376 -35.22 -7.56 12.97
CA ASP A 376 -35.28 -7.91 14.39
C ASP A 376 -36.38 -8.97 14.61
N ALA A 377 -35.98 -10.22 14.78
CA ALA A 377 -36.89 -11.36 14.79
C ALA A 377 -37.99 -11.25 15.87
N PHE A 378 -37.63 -10.74 17.04
CA PHE A 378 -38.51 -10.68 18.21
C PHE A 378 -38.90 -9.25 18.61
N GLY A 379 -38.29 -8.22 18.02
CA GLY A 379 -38.52 -6.82 18.36
C GLY A 379 -37.83 -6.36 19.63
N ASP A 380 -36.90 -7.15 20.15
CA ASP A 380 -36.11 -6.85 21.35
C ASP A 380 -34.61 -6.60 21.07
N GLN A 381 -34.23 -6.51 19.80
CA GLN A 381 -32.90 -6.28 19.28
C GLN A 381 -31.84 -7.34 19.69
N ARG A 382 -32.31 -8.49 20.20
CA ARG A 382 -31.41 -9.59 20.60
C ARG A 382 -31.04 -10.49 19.46
N THR A 383 -31.96 -10.71 18.52
CA THR A 383 -31.74 -11.55 17.34
C THR A 383 -32.04 -10.74 16.08
N VAL A 384 -30.97 -10.30 15.41
CA VAL A 384 -31.09 -9.45 14.22
C VAL A 384 -30.42 -10.15 13.03
N PHE A 385 -31.21 -10.42 12.00
CA PHE A 385 -30.71 -10.82 10.69
C PHE A 385 -30.44 -9.59 9.85
N PHE A 386 -29.38 -9.63 9.06
CA PHE A 386 -29.08 -8.55 8.14
C PHE A 386 -28.53 -9.09 6.82
N ALA A 387 -28.80 -8.35 5.76
CA ALA A 387 -28.19 -8.59 4.46
C ALA A 387 -27.98 -7.25 3.74
N GLY A 388 -26.97 -7.20 2.88
CA GLY A 388 -26.68 -6.01 2.09
C GLY A 388 -25.96 -6.34 0.80
N TRP A 389 -26.16 -5.47 -0.19
CA TRP A 389 -25.43 -5.50 -1.44
C TRP A 389 -25.08 -4.08 -1.85
N GLY A 390 -23.86 -3.91 -2.43
CA GLY A 390 -23.43 -2.61 -2.92
C GLY A 390 -22.43 -2.72 -4.06
N ARG A 391 -22.51 -1.73 -4.96
CA ARG A 391 -21.53 -1.50 -6.03
C ARG A 391 -20.67 -0.32 -5.71
N TYR A 392 -19.37 -0.43 -6.03
CA TYR A 392 -18.38 0.60 -5.79
C TYR A 392 -17.46 0.76 -7.00
N TYR A 393 -17.05 1.99 -7.30
CA TYR A 393 -16.03 2.31 -8.30
C TYR A 393 -14.81 2.92 -7.63
N ASP A 394 -13.63 2.51 -8.08
CA ASP A 394 -12.35 3.04 -7.62
C ASP A 394 -11.89 4.17 -8.55
N ARG A 395 -11.07 5.08 -8.00
CA ARG A 395 -10.50 6.25 -8.68
C ARG A 395 -9.01 6.07 -9.05
N ALA A 396 -8.54 4.84 -9.14
CA ALA A 396 -7.13 4.52 -9.33
C ALA A 396 -6.56 4.90 -10.71
N LEU A 397 -7.38 5.23 -11.71
CA LEU A 397 -6.93 5.40 -13.09
C LEU A 397 -6.07 6.63 -13.33
N PHE A 398 -6.30 7.73 -12.64
CA PHE A 398 -5.70 9.04 -12.94
C PHE A 398 -4.17 9.01 -12.92
N ARG A 399 -3.56 8.47 -11.87
CA ARG A 399 -2.10 8.31 -11.79
C ARG A 399 -1.55 7.45 -12.91
N ASN A 400 -2.17 6.29 -13.15
CA ASN A 400 -1.71 5.33 -14.14
C ASN A 400 -1.82 5.89 -15.56
N ALA A 401 -2.86 6.68 -15.83
CA ALA A 401 -3.04 7.33 -17.13
C ALA A 401 -1.97 8.39 -17.42
N ALA A 402 -1.45 9.04 -16.39
CA ALA A 402 -0.36 10.01 -16.54
C ALA A 402 0.98 9.35 -16.93
N GLU A 403 1.19 8.08 -16.64
CA GLU A 403 2.41 7.35 -16.99
C GLU A 403 2.62 7.23 -18.51
N GLU A 404 1.56 7.23 -19.32
CA GLU A 404 1.70 7.22 -20.80
C GLU A 404 2.47 8.46 -21.31
N ALA A 405 2.21 9.63 -20.75
CA ALA A 405 2.95 10.85 -21.07
C ALA A 405 4.37 10.81 -20.48
N LEU A 406 4.51 10.33 -19.23
CA LEU A 406 5.80 10.23 -18.56
C LEU A 406 6.80 9.41 -19.38
N PHE A 407 6.44 8.19 -19.81
CA PHE A 407 7.34 7.30 -20.54
C PHE A 407 7.68 7.79 -21.97
N ARG A 408 6.98 8.82 -22.46
CA ARG A 408 7.35 9.50 -23.72
C ARG A 408 8.44 10.55 -23.55
N GLN A 409 8.46 11.23 -22.43
CA GLN A 409 9.41 12.31 -22.16
C GLN A 409 10.60 11.88 -21.29
N PHE A 410 10.44 10.78 -20.55
CA PHE A 410 11.47 10.15 -19.73
C PHE A 410 11.55 8.65 -20.06
N ALA A 411 12.69 8.17 -20.50
CA ALA A 411 12.88 6.80 -20.91
C ALA A 411 14.01 6.13 -20.11
N SER A 412 13.72 5.00 -19.47
CA SER A 412 14.76 4.09 -18.97
C SER A 412 15.32 3.29 -20.16
N ARG A 413 16.63 3.39 -20.37
CA ARG A 413 17.35 2.72 -21.46
C ARG A 413 18.18 1.59 -20.90
N THR A 414 18.22 0.47 -21.64
CA THR A 414 19.00 -0.71 -21.28
C THR A 414 20.18 -0.84 -22.21
N PHE A 415 21.39 -0.65 -21.71
CA PHE A 415 22.64 -0.88 -22.42
C PHE A 415 23.09 -2.31 -22.19
N GLU A 416 23.40 -3.05 -23.24
CA GLU A 416 23.93 -4.41 -23.15
C GLU A 416 25.43 -4.41 -23.44
N PHE A 417 26.22 -4.99 -22.54
CA PHE A 417 27.68 -5.01 -22.61
C PHE A 417 28.22 -6.44 -22.80
N SER A 418 29.38 -6.55 -23.41
CA SER A 418 30.15 -7.80 -23.47
C SER A 418 31.66 -7.50 -23.55
N LYS A 419 32.50 -8.50 -23.31
CA LYS A 419 33.96 -8.36 -23.37
C LYS A 419 34.45 -8.01 -24.78
N ASP A 420 33.77 -8.47 -25.82
CA ASP A 420 34.19 -8.38 -27.22
C ASP A 420 33.31 -7.45 -28.07
N GLY A 421 32.21 -6.94 -27.53
CA GLY A 421 31.23 -6.15 -28.29
C GLY A 421 30.47 -6.97 -29.35
N GLY A 422 30.44 -8.30 -29.23
CA GLY A 422 29.78 -9.18 -30.19
C GLY A 422 28.27 -9.23 -30.06
N ILE A 423 27.60 -10.05 -30.88
CA ILE A 423 26.17 -10.27 -30.84
C ILE A 423 25.85 -11.25 -29.70
N ARG A 424 24.89 -10.90 -28.85
CA ARG A 424 24.33 -11.74 -27.78
C ARG A 424 22.81 -11.75 -27.91
N ASP A 425 22.20 -12.92 -27.89
CA ASP A 425 20.74 -13.11 -28.02
C ASP A 425 20.13 -12.32 -29.21
N GLY A 426 20.84 -12.24 -30.32
CA GLY A 426 20.41 -11.51 -31.53
C GLY A 426 20.59 -9.99 -31.47
N LYS A 427 21.16 -9.44 -30.39
CA LYS A 427 21.40 -8.02 -30.19
C LYS A 427 22.91 -7.69 -30.26
N GLN A 428 23.25 -6.57 -30.85
CA GLN A 428 24.60 -6.03 -30.83
C GLN A 428 24.90 -5.48 -29.44
N THR A 429 25.95 -5.97 -28.81
CA THR A 429 26.40 -5.46 -27.50
C THR A 429 27.49 -4.38 -27.69
N ILE A 430 27.70 -3.61 -26.63
CA ILE A 430 28.75 -2.61 -26.52
C ILE A 430 29.97 -3.29 -25.86
N GLN A 431 31.16 -3.17 -26.45
CA GLN A 431 32.37 -3.64 -25.77
C GLN A 431 32.59 -2.87 -24.46
N TRP A 432 32.68 -3.59 -23.34
CA TRP A 432 32.88 -2.98 -22.03
C TRP A 432 34.22 -2.24 -21.92
N LYS A 433 34.17 -1.11 -21.24
CA LYS A 433 35.36 -0.33 -20.82
C LYS A 433 35.07 0.18 -19.40
N ASP A 434 36.05 0.11 -18.51
CA ASP A 434 35.87 0.50 -17.09
C ASP A 434 35.38 1.95 -16.91
N GLY A 435 35.75 2.84 -17.84
CA GLY A 435 35.25 4.21 -17.88
C GLY A 435 33.72 4.35 -18.10
N TYR A 436 33.00 3.28 -18.45
CA TYR A 436 31.56 3.32 -18.64
C TYR A 436 30.78 3.23 -17.29
N LEU A 437 31.44 2.97 -16.19
CA LEU A 437 30.81 2.91 -14.87
C LEU A 437 30.51 4.34 -14.35
N SER A 438 29.78 5.14 -15.11
CA SER A 438 29.41 6.51 -14.76
C SER A 438 28.24 7.01 -15.59
N LYS A 439 27.50 8.01 -15.06
CA LYS A 439 26.44 8.73 -15.81
C LYS A 439 26.96 9.38 -17.08
N ASP A 440 28.06 10.15 -16.95
CA ASP A 440 28.62 10.93 -18.07
C ASP A 440 28.99 10.05 -19.26
N ALA A 441 29.51 8.86 -18.99
CA ALA A 441 29.89 7.91 -20.06
C ALA A 441 28.64 7.32 -20.76
N LEU A 442 27.58 7.01 -20.01
CA LEU A 442 26.30 6.57 -20.59
C LEU A 442 25.63 7.69 -21.40
N ASP A 443 25.71 8.94 -20.97
CA ASP A 443 25.26 10.11 -21.73
C ASP A 443 26.05 10.25 -23.04
N GLY A 444 27.36 10.00 -23.02
CA GLY A 444 28.18 9.94 -24.20
C GLY A 444 27.75 8.84 -25.20
N LEU A 445 27.36 7.67 -24.70
CA LEU A 445 26.81 6.60 -25.52
C LEU A 445 25.48 6.99 -26.17
N ILE A 446 24.62 7.73 -25.43
CA ILE A 446 23.34 8.25 -25.93
C ILE A 446 23.60 9.28 -27.05
N ALA A 447 24.49 10.23 -26.82
CA ALA A 447 24.82 11.28 -27.79
C ALA A 447 25.37 10.72 -29.11
N ASN A 448 26.07 9.59 -29.06
CA ASN A 448 26.61 8.92 -30.22
C ASN A 448 25.62 7.96 -30.92
N SER A 449 24.31 8.07 -30.65
CA SER A 449 23.24 7.25 -31.23
C SER A 449 23.37 5.74 -30.96
N THR A 450 24.11 5.35 -29.95
CA THR A 450 24.26 3.95 -29.51
C THR A 450 23.18 3.54 -28.49
N ALA A 451 22.27 4.45 -28.21
CA ALA A 451 21.23 4.25 -27.18
C ALA A 451 20.11 3.33 -27.66
N PRO A 452 19.75 2.31 -26.87
CA PRO A 452 18.61 1.46 -27.19
C PRO A 452 17.30 2.25 -27.12
N ALA A 453 16.28 1.73 -27.81
CA ALA A 453 14.93 2.32 -27.80
C ALA A 453 14.25 2.17 -26.44
N GLY A 454 13.55 3.21 -25.99
CA GLY A 454 12.81 3.20 -24.75
C GLY A 454 11.49 2.43 -24.82
N GLU A 455 10.90 2.13 -23.65
CA GLU A 455 9.56 1.52 -23.52
C GLU A 455 8.47 2.49 -24.02
N LEU A 456 7.46 1.97 -24.73
CA LEU A 456 6.25 2.69 -25.09
C LEU A 456 5.09 2.23 -24.22
N ARG A 457 4.58 3.09 -23.33
CA ARG A 457 3.34 2.84 -22.58
C ARG A 457 2.13 3.31 -23.34
N ILE A 458 1.07 2.50 -23.32
CA ILE A 458 -0.18 2.79 -24.02
C ILE A 458 -1.40 2.45 -23.17
N ILE A 459 -2.46 3.21 -23.36
CA ILE A 459 -3.72 3.06 -22.61
C ILE A 459 -4.88 2.98 -23.60
N ARG A 460 -5.80 2.05 -23.39
CA ARG A 460 -7.02 1.99 -24.20
C ARG A 460 -7.88 3.23 -23.98
N ASN A 461 -8.39 3.81 -25.09
CA ASN A 461 -9.21 5.01 -25.05
C ASN A 461 -10.56 4.79 -24.33
N ASP A 462 -11.08 3.55 -24.30
CA ASP A 462 -12.36 3.15 -23.68
C ASP A 462 -12.20 2.54 -22.28
N ILE A 463 -11.01 2.65 -21.65
CA ILE A 463 -10.74 2.07 -20.32
C ILE A 463 -11.78 2.53 -19.29
N LYS A 464 -12.19 1.62 -18.40
CA LYS A 464 -13.21 1.87 -17.38
C LYS A 464 -12.59 1.87 -15.98
N PRO A 465 -13.14 2.60 -15.01
CA PRO A 465 -12.65 2.52 -13.64
C PRO A 465 -12.85 1.09 -13.07
N PRO A 466 -11.97 0.64 -12.18
CA PRO A 466 -12.17 -0.59 -11.43
C PRO A 466 -13.51 -0.57 -10.69
N ARG A 467 -14.16 -1.73 -10.62
CA ARG A 467 -15.46 -1.89 -9.99
C ARG A 467 -15.49 -3.08 -9.06
N THR A 468 -16.13 -2.91 -7.91
CA THR A 468 -16.35 -3.95 -6.92
C THR A 468 -17.84 -4.10 -6.63
N ASP A 469 -18.34 -5.31 -6.70
CA ASP A 469 -19.68 -5.71 -6.24
C ASP A 469 -19.49 -6.51 -4.93
N GLN A 470 -20.16 -6.09 -3.85
CA GLN A 470 -20.07 -6.70 -2.52
C GLN A 470 -21.45 -7.15 -2.07
N PHE A 471 -21.51 -8.34 -1.51
CA PHE A 471 -22.67 -8.90 -0.85
C PHE A 471 -22.30 -9.33 0.56
N SER A 472 -23.18 -9.06 1.52
CA SER A 472 -23.01 -9.50 2.92
C SER A 472 -24.33 -9.97 3.49
N MET A 473 -24.28 -10.98 4.37
CA MET A 473 -25.42 -11.40 5.18
C MET A 473 -24.95 -11.97 6.50
N GLY A 474 -25.80 -11.92 7.52
CA GLY A 474 -25.42 -12.45 8.81
C GLY A 474 -26.53 -12.38 9.84
N ILE A 475 -26.17 -12.84 11.03
CA ILE A 475 -27.01 -12.80 12.24
C ILE A 475 -26.19 -12.20 13.38
N ARG A 476 -26.80 -11.34 14.15
CA ARG A 476 -26.33 -10.88 15.47
C ARG A 476 -27.24 -11.47 16.53
N GLN A 477 -26.63 -12.02 17.58
CA GLN A 477 -27.36 -12.62 18.69
C GLN A 477 -26.79 -12.13 20.02
N LYS A 478 -27.65 -11.59 20.86
CA LYS A 478 -27.32 -11.24 22.26
C LYS A 478 -27.74 -12.38 23.17
N ILE A 479 -26.80 -12.97 23.88
CA ILE A 479 -27.02 -14.07 24.83
C ILE A 479 -26.59 -13.59 26.22
N GLY A 480 -27.53 -13.19 27.04
CA GLY A 480 -27.25 -12.57 28.32
C GLY A 480 -26.41 -11.28 28.16
N ARG A 481 -25.16 -11.32 28.62
CA ARG A 481 -24.20 -10.19 28.50
C ARG A 481 -23.25 -10.33 27.31
N ILE A 482 -23.38 -11.38 26.49
CA ILE A 482 -22.49 -11.68 25.38
C ILE A 482 -23.21 -11.30 24.09
N ASN A 483 -22.53 -10.51 23.24
CA ASN A 483 -22.94 -10.25 21.88
C ASN A 483 -22.17 -11.19 20.94
N THR A 484 -22.89 -11.87 20.06
CA THR A 484 -22.29 -12.73 19.05
C THR A 484 -22.71 -12.32 17.66
N SER A 485 -21.87 -12.51 16.67
CA SER A 485 -22.31 -12.41 15.28
C SER A 485 -21.64 -13.47 14.41
N ILE A 486 -22.36 -13.90 13.39
CA ILE A 486 -21.84 -14.70 12.28
C ILE A 486 -22.24 -13.97 11.03
N SER A 487 -21.28 -13.65 10.17
CA SER A 487 -21.56 -13.04 8.87
C SER A 487 -20.73 -13.65 7.75
N TYR A 488 -21.28 -13.63 6.56
CA TYR A 488 -20.62 -14.00 5.32
C TYR A 488 -20.53 -12.79 4.39
N ASN A 489 -19.37 -12.61 3.75
CA ASN A 489 -19.15 -11.58 2.75
C ASN A 489 -18.62 -12.20 1.47
N HIS A 490 -19.18 -11.79 0.34
CA HIS A 490 -18.72 -12.13 -1.00
C HIS A 490 -18.38 -10.84 -1.75
N VAL A 491 -17.16 -10.75 -2.27
CA VAL A 491 -16.65 -9.56 -2.96
C VAL A 491 -16.08 -9.98 -4.32
N VAL A 492 -16.51 -9.30 -5.38
CA VAL A 492 -15.98 -9.49 -6.74
C VAL A 492 -15.50 -8.16 -7.28
N ALA A 493 -14.18 -8.03 -7.48
CA ALA A 493 -13.59 -6.88 -8.15
C ALA A 493 -13.26 -7.20 -9.61
N LYS A 494 -13.59 -6.27 -10.51
CA LYS A 494 -13.39 -6.36 -11.96
C LYS A 494 -12.74 -5.08 -12.47
N ASN A 495 -12.21 -5.13 -13.68
CA ASN A 495 -11.54 -4.02 -14.36
C ASN A 495 -10.34 -3.49 -13.57
N GLN A 496 -9.67 -4.31 -12.76
CA GLN A 496 -8.47 -3.92 -12.05
C GLN A 496 -7.34 -3.69 -13.05
N VAL A 497 -6.54 -2.65 -12.78
CA VAL A 497 -5.44 -2.26 -13.66
C VAL A 497 -4.27 -3.23 -13.55
N GLY A 498 -3.65 -3.53 -14.67
CA GLY A 498 -2.39 -4.23 -14.80
C GLY A 498 -1.74 -3.86 -16.12
N TYR A 499 -0.49 -4.22 -16.28
CA TYR A 499 0.33 -3.94 -17.46
C TYR A 499 0.82 -5.24 -18.08
N TYR A 500 0.89 -5.29 -19.42
CA TYR A 500 1.45 -6.42 -20.14
C TYR A 500 2.07 -5.95 -21.48
N PRO A 501 3.16 -6.57 -21.95
CA PRO A 501 3.72 -6.25 -23.24
C PRO A 501 2.83 -6.79 -24.36
N VAL A 502 2.45 -5.94 -25.30
CA VAL A 502 1.60 -6.32 -26.45
C VAL A 502 2.42 -6.73 -27.67
N ASN A 503 3.69 -6.36 -27.73
CA ASN A 503 4.60 -6.72 -28.82
C ASN A 503 5.29 -8.07 -28.53
N ARG A 504 4.51 -9.11 -28.34
CA ARG A 504 5.00 -10.49 -28.11
C ARG A 504 4.45 -11.44 -29.17
N MET A 505 5.25 -12.41 -29.55
CA MET A 505 4.79 -13.53 -30.39
C MET A 505 3.64 -14.25 -29.68
N PRO A 506 2.59 -14.71 -30.40
CA PRO A 506 1.44 -15.37 -29.79
C PRO A 506 1.75 -16.77 -29.27
N THR A 507 2.80 -17.38 -29.74
CA THR A 507 3.26 -18.73 -29.33
C THR A 507 4.56 -18.63 -28.53
N PRO A 508 4.70 -19.39 -27.44
CA PRO A 508 5.94 -19.43 -26.70
C PRO A 508 7.07 -20.02 -27.53
N ASN A 509 8.29 -19.57 -27.29
CA ASN A 509 9.51 -20.16 -27.86
C ASN A 509 9.85 -21.50 -27.18
N ALA A 510 10.94 -22.15 -27.58
CA ALA A 510 11.38 -23.43 -27.05
C ALA A 510 11.63 -23.45 -25.52
N ASN A 511 11.86 -22.29 -24.93
CA ASN A 511 12.08 -22.10 -23.49
C ASN A 511 10.81 -21.68 -22.74
N GLY A 512 9.65 -21.62 -23.42
CA GLY A 512 8.36 -21.23 -22.83
C GLY A 512 8.14 -19.74 -22.67
N GLY A 513 9.12 -18.89 -23.04
CA GLY A 513 8.99 -17.43 -23.11
C GLY A 513 8.36 -16.96 -24.42
N TYR A 514 8.00 -15.68 -24.49
CA TYR A 514 7.41 -15.07 -25.68
C TYR A 514 8.39 -14.05 -26.29
N ASP A 515 8.86 -14.33 -27.48
CA ASP A 515 9.79 -13.43 -28.18
C ASP A 515 9.15 -12.09 -28.49
N ALA A 516 9.94 -11.02 -28.38
CA ALA A 516 9.47 -9.68 -28.70
C ALA A 516 9.36 -9.50 -30.22
N ILE A 517 8.27 -8.90 -30.67
CA ILE A 517 8.10 -8.40 -32.03
C ILE A 517 8.78 -7.02 -32.07
N PRO A 518 9.79 -6.80 -32.95
CA PRO A 518 10.45 -5.51 -33.06
C PRO A 518 9.49 -4.41 -33.50
N VAL A 519 9.51 -3.29 -32.78
CA VAL A 519 8.71 -2.11 -33.11
C VAL A 519 9.66 -0.95 -33.42
N PRO A 520 9.59 -0.33 -34.63
CA PRO A 520 10.51 0.73 -34.99
C PRO A 520 10.53 1.89 -34.00
N GLY A 521 11.72 2.23 -33.48
CA GLY A 521 11.92 3.33 -32.53
C GLY A 521 11.53 3.05 -31.08
N PHE A 522 11.06 1.83 -30.78
CA PHE A 522 10.66 1.45 -29.43
C PHE A 522 11.15 0.04 -29.06
N GLY A 523 11.35 -0.17 -27.77
CA GLY A 523 11.59 -1.49 -27.18
C GLY A 523 10.27 -2.21 -26.91
N ASP A 524 9.97 -2.43 -25.62
CA ASP A 524 8.70 -3.01 -25.23
C ASP A 524 7.54 -2.01 -25.43
N VAL A 525 6.43 -2.52 -25.95
CA VAL A 525 5.16 -1.79 -26.02
C VAL A 525 4.24 -2.35 -24.93
N VAL A 526 4.08 -1.61 -23.87
CA VAL A 526 3.37 -2.04 -22.65
C VAL A 526 1.99 -1.41 -22.56
N ALA A 527 0.96 -2.23 -22.67
CA ALA A 527 -0.44 -1.79 -22.58
C ALA A 527 -0.98 -1.91 -21.17
N MET A 528 -1.70 -0.88 -20.73
CA MET A 528 -2.55 -0.95 -19.55
C MET A 528 -3.79 -1.78 -19.85
N THR A 529 -3.98 -2.86 -19.09
CA THR A 529 -5.13 -3.77 -19.22
C THR A 529 -6.11 -3.62 -18.05
N GLN A 530 -7.36 -4.02 -18.30
CA GLN A 530 -8.42 -4.17 -17.29
C GLN A 530 -8.81 -5.64 -17.08
N ALA A 531 -8.00 -6.57 -17.54
CA ALA A 531 -8.28 -8.00 -17.44
C ALA A 531 -8.09 -8.58 -16.03
N ARG A 532 -7.40 -7.86 -15.14
CA ARG A 532 -7.23 -8.28 -13.75
C ARG A 532 -8.57 -8.26 -13.01
N ALA A 533 -8.73 -9.24 -12.13
CA ALA A 533 -9.92 -9.40 -11.32
C ALA A 533 -9.59 -10.11 -10.01
N SER A 534 -10.38 -9.89 -8.97
CA SER A 534 -10.25 -10.61 -7.71
C SER A 534 -11.60 -11.05 -7.16
N LYS A 535 -11.58 -12.11 -6.34
CA LYS A 535 -12.73 -12.65 -5.62
C LYS A 535 -12.34 -12.89 -4.18
N TYR A 536 -13.24 -12.59 -3.27
CA TYR A 536 -13.08 -12.84 -1.86
C TYR A 536 -14.36 -13.41 -1.28
N ASP A 537 -14.22 -14.47 -0.51
CA ASP A 537 -15.27 -15.10 0.29
C ASP A 537 -14.78 -15.14 1.75
N GLY A 538 -15.53 -14.57 2.67
CA GLY A 538 -15.16 -14.50 4.08
C GLY A 538 -16.31 -14.83 5.01
N MET A 539 -16.09 -15.71 5.96
CA MET A 539 -16.97 -15.92 7.11
C MET A 539 -16.32 -15.30 8.35
N TYR A 540 -17.07 -14.50 9.05
CA TYR A 540 -16.63 -13.81 10.27
C TYR A 540 -17.50 -14.26 11.44
N VAL A 541 -16.86 -14.65 12.54
CA VAL A 541 -17.52 -14.95 13.79
C VAL A 541 -16.95 -14.03 14.86
N THR A 542 -17.81 -13.30 15.57
CA THR A 542 -17.39 -12.47 16.70
C THR A 542 -18.13 -12.87 17.98
N ILE A 543 -17.41 -12.87 19.08
CA ILE A 543 -17.93 -13.06 20.43
C ILE A 543 -17.40 -11.90 21.25
N ASP A 544 -18.29 -11.08 21.79
CA ASP A 544 -17.96 -9.90 22.56
C ASP A 544 -18.70 -9.89 23.89
N LYS A 545 -17.96 -9.88 24.98
CA LYS A 545 -18.46 -9.63 26.33
C LYS A 545 -17.89 -8.30 26.80
N PRO A 546 -18.71 -7.22 26.84
CA PRO A 546 -18.24 -5.91 27.26
C PRO A 546 -17.88 -5.86 28.74
N PHE A 547 -16.98 -4.96 29.10
CA PHE A 547 -16.67 -4.59 30.47
C PHE A 547 -17.87 -3.88 31.10
N THR A 548 -18.17 -4.21 32.36
CA THR A 548 -19.18 -3.50 33.15
C THR A 548 -18.72 -3.37 34.62
N LYS A 549 -19.24 -2.40 35.36
CA LYS A 549 -18.91 -2.26 36.81
C LYS A 549 -19.21 -3.52 37.59
N SER A 550 -20.29 -4.26 37.24
CA SER A 550 -20.69 -5.51 37.90
C SER A 550 -19.97 -6.75 37.38
N SER A 551 -19.21 -6.62 36.33
CA SER A 551 -18.38 -7.68 35.72
C SER A 551 -17.13 -7.04 35.13
N PRO A 552 -16.10 -6.80 35.96
CA PRO A 552 -14.96 -5.93 35.63
C PRO A 552 -13.93 -6.64 34.75
N TRP A 553 -14.38 -7.30 33.69
CA TRP A 553 -13.57 -7.90 32.66
C TRP A 553 -14.31 -7.88 31.32
N SER A 554 -13.56 -7.83 30.25
CA SER A 554 -14.06 -7.94 28.87
C SER A 554 -13.26 -8.98 28.09
N ILE A 555 -13.88 -9.56 27.09
CA ILE A 555 -13.22 -10.37 26.08
C ILE A 555 -13.89 -10.14 24.74
N ASN A 556 -13.08 -10.00 23.72
CA ASN A 556 -13.52 -9.99 22.33
C ASN A 556 -12.75 -11.07 21.58
N ILE A 557 -13.46 -11.94 20.88
CA ILE A 557 -12.89 -12.99 20.01
C ILE A 557 -13.43 -12.74 18.62
N ALA A 558 -12.53 -12.57 17.66
CA ALA A 558 -12.84 -12.47 16.24
C ALA A 558 -12.17 -13.61 15.47
N TYR A 559 -12.97 -14.40 14.80
CA TYR A 559 -12.50 -15.46 13.91
C TYR A 559 -12.87 -15.13 12.47
N THR A 560 -11.91 -15.26 11.57
CA THR A 560 -12.09 -15.11 10.12
C THR A 560 -11.68 -16.39 9.43
N LEU A 561 -12.58 -16.94 8.61
CA LEU A 561 -12.28 -17.92 7.57
C LEU A 561 -12.38 -17.21 6.23
N SER A 562 -11.30 -17.17 5.45
CA SER A 562 -11.30 -16.43 4.19
C SER A 562 -10.70 -17.22 3.02
N PHE A 563 -11.16 -16.87 1.81
CA PHE A 563 -10.68 -17.37 0.53
C PHE A 563 -10.52 -16.18 -0.40
N SER A 564 -9.27 -15.78 -0.63
CA SER A 564 -8.94 -14.70 -1.54
C SER A 564 -8.26 -15.23 -2.79
N LYS A 565 -8.77 -14.86 -3.96
CA LYS A 565 -8.22 -15.26 -5.27
C LYS A 565 -8.12 -14.07 -6.19
N GLU A 566 -7.07 -14.05 -7.00
CA GLU A 566 -6.89 -13.03 -8.04
C GLU A 566 -6.53 -13.68 -9.38
N ARG A 567 -6.78 -12.93 -10.45
CA ARG A 567 -6.39 -13.24 -11.83
C ARG A 567 -5.55 -12.11 -12.35
N GLY A 568 -4.34 -12.45 -12.86
CA GLY A 568 -3.37 -11.49 -13.35
C GLY A 568 -2.64 -10.74 -12.24
N TYR A 569 -1.48 -10.20 -12.58
CA TYR A 569 -0.61 -9.42 -11.70
C TYR A 569 -0.62 -7.95 -12.09
N PRO A 570 -0.12 -7.03 -11.25
CA PRO A 570 0.09 -5.64 -11.64
C PRO A 570 0.94 -5.50 -12.90
N PHE A 571 1.98 -6.33 -13.05
CA PHE A 571 2.83 -6.42 -14.24
C PHE A 571 2.90 -7.87 -14.72
N ASN A 572 2.46 -8.12 -15.96
CA ASN A 572 2.42 -9.45 -16.56
C ASN A 572 3.36 -9.44 -17.77
N PHE A 573 4.67 -9.43 -17.53
CA PHE A 573 5.66 -9.21 -18.58
C PHE A 573 5.74 -10.35 -19.62
N ASP A 574 5.31 -11.56 -19.26
CA ASP A 574 5.52 -12.75 -20.08
C ASP A 574 4.24 -13.44 -20.54
N HIS A 575 3.08 -12.86 -20.27
CA HIS A 575 1.81 -13.49 -20.65
C HIS A 575 0.96 -12.55 -21.50
N PRO A 576 0.80 -12.82 -22.81
CA PRO A 576 0.10 -11.93 -23.74
C PRO A 576 -1.41 -11.84 -23.51
N ASP A 577 -2.01 -12.77 -22.77
CA ASP A 577 -3.44 -12.76 -22.46
C ASP A 577 -3.70 -12.93 -20.95
N VAL A 578 -3.84 -11.78 -20.26
CA VAL A 578 -4.18 -11.76 -18.83
C VAL A 578 -5.59 -12.29 -18.55
N ALA A 579 -6.51 -12.18 -19.51
CA ALA A 579 -7.87 -12.64 -19.35
C ALA A 579 -8.00 -14.18 -19.34
N ALA A 580 -7.06 -14.87 -20.00
CA ALA A 580 -7.01 -16.34 -20.03
C ALA A 580 -6.38 -16.94 -18.75
N GLN A 581 -5.74 -16.13 -17.89
CA GLN A 581 -5.12 -16.64 -16.67
C GLN A 581 -6.17 -17.17 -15.68
N PRO A 582 -5.87 -18.23 -14.94
CA PRO A 582 -6.77 -18.75 -13.91
C PRO A 582 -6.83 -17.81 -12.71
N TYR A 583 -7.89 -17.97 -11.89
CA TYR A 583 -7.92 -17.37 -10.55
C TYR A 583 -7.06 -18.21 -9.60
N LEU A 584 -6.03 -17.60 -9.05
CA LEU A 584 -5.10 -18.22 -8.11
C LEU A 584 -5.24 -17.60 -6.72
N PRO A 585 -4.89 -18.31 -5.63
CA PRO A 585 -4.90 -17.72 -4.30
C PRO A 585 -4.05 -16.45 -4.26
N ASN A 586 -4.53 -15.40 -3.59
CA ASN A 586 -3.80 -14.15 -3.39
C ASN A 586 -2.69 -14.36 -2.34
N ALA A 587 -1.56 -13.69 -2.49
CA ALA A 587 -0.45 -13.77 -1.53
C ALA A 587 -0.82 -13.40 -0.08
N GLY A 588 -1.92 -12.63 0.11
CA GLY A 588 -2.44 -12.30 1.43
C GLY A 588 -3.54 -13.23 1.96
N ASP A 589 -3.78 -14.42 1.34
CA ASP A 589 -4.85 -15.34 1.74
C ASP A 589 -4.51 -16.08 3.04
N GLU A 590 -4.73 -15.45 4.17
CA GLU A 590 -4.74 -16.13 5.47
C GLU A 590 -6.05 -16.91 5.61
N ARG A 591 -6.00 -18.24 5.50
CA ARG A 591 -7.21 -19.09 5.54
C ARG A 591 -7.94 -18.98 6.87
N HIS A 592 -7.23 -18.99 7.97
CA HIS A 592 -7.77 -18.92 9.32
C HIS A 592 -7.05 -17.82 10.10
N ARG A 593 -7.82 -16.93 10.71
CA ARG A 593 -7.30 -15.92 11.63
C ARG A 593 -8.19 -15.83 12.87
N VAL A 594 -7.58 -15.93 14.04
CA VAL A 594 -8.22 -15.70 15.34
C VAL A 594 -7.52 -14.53 16.01
N VAL A 595 -8.29 -13.56 16.44
CA VAL A 595 -7.82 -12.45 17.29
C VAL A 595 -8.61 -12.50 18.59
N VAL A 596 -7.89 -12.51 19.69
CA VAL A 596 -8.47 -12.46 21.04
C VAL A 596 -7.93 -11.23 21.74
N SER A 597 -8.79 -10.34 22.17
CA SER A 597 -8.42 -9.26 23.08
C SER A 597 -9.21 -9.38 24.38
N GLY A 598 -8.55 -9.09 25.48
CA GLY A 598 -9.15 -9.19 26.81
C GLY A 598 -8.61 -8.12 27.73
N LEU A 599 -9.44 -7.76 28.71
CA LEU A 599 -9.11 -6.80 29.75
C LEU A 599 -9.78 -7.24 31.06
N ALA A 600 -9.05 -7.15 32.16
CA ALA A 600 -9.59 -7.39 33.49
C ALA A 600 -9.06 -6.35 34.49
N GLN A 601 -9.95 -5.79 35.27
CA GLN A 601 -9.61 -4.96 36.43
C GLN A 601 -9.20 -5.88 37.58
N LEU A 602 -8.07 -5.59 38.17
CA LEU A 602 -7.53 -6.30 39.34
C LEU A 602 -7.61 -5.44 40.59
N PRO A 603 -7.45 -6.02 41.80
CA PRO A 603 -7.34 -5.24 43.02
C PRO A 603 -6.24 -4.16 42.96
N TRP A 604 -6.34 -3.13 43.80
CA TRP A 604 -5.38 -2.03 43.91
C TRP A 604 -5.23 -1.19 42.65
N ASP A 605 -6.30 -1.01 41.87
CA ASP A 605 -6.31 -0.22 40.64
C ASP A 605 -5.31 -0.71 39.55
N PHE A 606 -4.96 -1.99 39.57
CA PHE A 606 -4.28 -2.63 38.46
C PHE A 606 -5.29 -3.06 37.41
N GLN A 607 -4.85 -3.00 36.15
CA GLN A 607 -5.56 -3.54 35.01
C GLN A 607 -4.62 -4.38 34.18
N VAL A 608 -5.03 -5.59 33.81
CA VAL A 608 -4.31 -6.42 32.85
C VAL A 608 -5.11 -6.50 31.56
N SER A 609 -4.41 -6.33 30.43
CA SER A 609 -5.00 -6.56 29.11
C SER A 609 -4.07 -7.41 28.25
N THR A 610 -4.67 -8.12 27.29
CA THR A 610 -3.94 -8.99 26.35
C THR A 610 -4.48 -8.85 24.95
N LEU A 611 -3.59 -9.00 23.97
CA LEU A 611 -3.89 -9.18 22.57
C LEU A 611 -3.21 -10.45 22.07
N MET A 612 -3.99 -11.37 21.52
CA MET A 612 -3.48 -12.61 20.94
C MET A 612 -3.90 -12.71 19.49
N VAL A 613 -2.97 -13.06 18.62
CA VAL A 613 -3.21 -13.25 17.19
C VAL A 613 -2.68 -14.62 16.78
N PHE A 614 -3.54 -15.42 16.18
CA PHE A 614 -3.22 -16.71 15.60
C PHE A 614 -3.73 -16.73 14.17
N ALA A 615 -2.84 -16.95 13.21
CA ALA A 615 -3.21 -16.99 11.80
C ALA A 615 -2.51 -18.15 11.08
N SER A 616 -3.18 -18.75 10.11
CA SER A 616 -2.55 -19.71 9.21
C SER A 616 -1.49 -19.05 8.35
N GLY A 617 -0.55 -19.82 7.84
CA GLY A 617 0.43 -19.34 6.87
C GLY A 617 -0.24 -18.76 5.62
N GLN A 618 0.40 -17.78 5.03
CA GLN A 618 0.00 -17.14 3.77
C GLN A 618 0.66 -17.85 2.59
N PRO A 619 0.01 -17.92 1.41
CA PRO A 619 0.69 -18.33 0.20
C PRO A 619 1.82 -17.36 -0.14
N TYR A 620 2.96 -17.87 -0.60
CA TYR A 620 4.03 -17.02 -1.16
C TYR A 620 4.22 -17.27 -2.64
N GLN A 621 4.67 -16.24 -3.36
CA GLN A 621 4.87 -16.29 -4.79
C GLN A 621 6.09 -17.15 -5.13
N VAL A 622 5.96 -18.02 -6.13
CA VAL A 622 7.07 -18.77 -6.71
C VAL A 622 7.32 -18.28 -8.13
N THR A 623 8.55 -17.91 -8.43
CA THR A 623 9.02 -17.52 -9.77
C THR A 623 9.90 -18.63 -10.32
N ASP A 624 9.51 -19.21 -11.46
CA ASP A 624 10.23 -20.32 -12.07
C ASP A 624 10.93 -19.84 -13.34
N GLN A 625 12.26 -19.82 -13.33
CA GLN A 625 13.08 -19.46 -14.50
C GLN A 625 13.52 -20.66 -15.34
N ARG A 626 13.15 -21.88 -14.99
CA ARG A 626 13.54 -23.08 -15.76
C ARG A 626 12.99 -23.06 -17.18
N LEU A 627 11.95 -22.30 -17.42
CA LEU A 627 11.28 -22.12 -18.72
C LEU A 627 11.93 -21.04 -19.60
N GLY A 628 13.05 -20.46 -19.17
CA GLY A 628 13.82 -19.45 -19.89
C GLY A 628 13.86 -18.10 -19.18
N SER A 629 14.87 -17.27 -19.50
CA SER A 629 15.10 -15.98 -18.84
C SER A 629 14.04 -14.89 -19.12
N GLY A 630 13.10 -15.14 -20.02
CA GLY A 630 11.94 -14.29 -20.30
C GLY A 630 10.61 -14.84 -19.78
N ALA A 631 10.59 -16.08 -19.30
CA ALA A 631 9.37 -16.75 -18.83
C ALA A 631 9.28 -16.68 -17.31
N PHE A 632 8.95 -15.51 -16.77
CA PHE A 632 8.53 -15.44 -15.37
C PHE A 632 7.16 -16.08 -15.23
N GLN A 633 7.07 -17.39 -15.33
CA GLN A 633 5.86 -18.05 -14.89
C GLN A 633 5.81 -17.98 -13.38
N THR A 634 5.07 -17.02 -12.92
CA THR A 634 4.66 -16.98 -11.54
C THR A 634 3.71 -18.15 -11.31
N LEU A 635 4.26 -19.27 -10.89
CA LEU A 635 3.48 -20.35 -10.29
C LEU A 635 3.05 -19.79 -8.93
N SER A 636 1.96 -19.04 -8.91
CA SER A 636 1.47 -18.46 -7.69
C SER A 636 1.04 -19.58 -6.75
N ASN A 637 1.60 -19.53 -5.55
CA ASN A 637 0.98 -20.06 -4.34
C ASN A 637 0.99 -21.58 -4.18
N ILE A 638 2.07 -22.22 -4.59
CA ILE A 638 2.31 -23.64 -4.24
C ILE A 638 2.96 -23.81 -2.86
N GLY A 639 3.49 -22.74 -2.26
CA GLY A 639 4.07 -22.73 -0.92
C GLY A 639 3.25 -21.89 0.06
N HIS A 640 3.32 -22.25 1.35
CA HIS A 640 2.72 -21.45 2.43
C HIS A 640 3.79 -21.11 3.46
N THR A 641 3.77 -19.88 3.97
CA THR A 641 4.59 -19.48 5.11
C THR A 641 4.20 -20.28 6.35
N LYS A 642 5.03 -20.27 7.38
CA LYS A 642 4.64 -20.78 8.69
C LYS A 642 3.51 -19.92 9.28
N ASP A 643 2.72 -20.54 10.16
CA ASP A 643 1.67 -19.87 10.91
C ASP A 643 2.20 -18.72 11.78
N PHE A 644 1.41 -17.66 11.85
CA PHE A 644 1.67 -16.53 12.73
C PHE A 644 1.03 -16.75 14.11
N ARG A 645 1.80 -16.54 15.20
CA ARG A 645 1.28 -16.59 16.56
C ARG A 645 1.98 -15.52 17.39
N GLN A 646 1.20 -14.66 18.00
CA GLN A 646 1.71 -13.60 18.89
C GLN A 646 0.77 -13.44 20.07
N VAL A 647 1.34 -13.21 21.23
CA VAL A 647 0.64 -12.88 22.46
C VAL A 647 1.34 -11.68 23.09
N ASP A 648 0.59 -10.63 23.31
CA ASP A 648 1.02 -9.40 23.95
C ASP A 648 0.23 -9.19 25.25
N ILE A 649 0.91 -8.68 26.27
CA ILE A 649 0.31 -8.41 27.59
C ILE A 649 0.68 -6.99 28.01
N ARG A 650 -0.30 -6.27 28.53
CA ARG A 650 -0.13 -4.96 29.16
C ARG A 650 -0.62 -5.03 30.60
N LEU A 651 0.16 -4.46 31.51
CA LEU A 651 -0.22 -4.16 32.88
C LEU A 651 -0.26 -2.65 33.05
N THR A 652 -1.38 -2.12 33.53
CA THR A 652 -1.55 -0.69 33.84
C THR A 652 -1.85 -0.56 35.33
N LYS A 653 -1.24 0.44 35.96
CA LYS A 653 -1.52 0.86 37.34
C LYS A 653 -2.03 2.30 37.31
N ASP A 654 -3.27 2.51 37.73
CA ASP A 654 -3.83 3.84 37.91
C ASP A 654 -3.45 4.40 39.28
N ILE A 655 -2.92 5.62 39.29
CA ILE A 655 -2.50 6.35 40.48
C ILE A 655 -3.25 7.67 40.49
N ARG A 656 -4.20 7.80 41.40
CA ARG A 656 -4.94 9.04 41.60
C ARG A 656 -4.07 10.07 42.31
N LEU A 657 -3.84 11.20 41.65
CA LEU A 657 -3.03 12.27 42.20
C LEU A 657 -3.94 13.27 42.96
N PHE A 658 -3.45 13.77 44.11
CA PHE A 658 -4.08 14.82 44.91
C PHE A 658 -5.47 14.49 45.48
N GLY A 659 -5.87 13.21 45.52
CA GLY A 659 -7.13 12.79 46.11
C GLY A 659 -8.40 13.31 45.42
N HIS A 660 -8.30 13.82 44.22
CA HIS A 660 -9.41 14.34 43.42
C HIS A 660 -9.56 13.57 42.09
N ASP A 661 -10.81 13.42 41.64
CA ASP A 661 -11.17 12.78 40.37
C ASP A 661 -10.68 13.57 39.10
N LYS A 662 -9.84 14.60 39.27
CA LYS A 662 -9.44 15.53 38.24
C LYS A 662 -8.05 15.29 37.64
N ALA A 663 -7.24 14.44 38.27
CA ALA A 663 -5.88 14.17 37.73
C ALA A 663 -5.45 12.73 38.02
N ASP A 664 -5.22 11.98 36.95
CA ASP A 664 -4.81 10.59 37.00
C ASP A 664 -3.44 10.41 36.37
N PHE A 665 -2.61 9.58 37.01
CA PHE A 665 -1.35 9.13 36.43
C PHE A 665 -1.39 7.62 36.25
N GLN A 666 -1.10 7.15 35.03
CA GLN A 666 -1.02 5.73 34.69
C GLN A 666 0.42 5.32 34.49
N LEU A 667 0.87 4.28 35.20
CA LEU A 667 2.08 3.55 34.89
C LEU A 667 1.72 2.35 34.00
N ILE A 668 2.45 2.16 32.92
CA ILE A 668 2.17 1.15 31.90
C ILE A 668 3.43 0.30 31.67
N ALA A 669 3.27 -1.01 31.76
CA ALA A 669 4.29 -1.98 31.37
C ALA A 669 3.71 -2.96 30.36
N GLU A 670 4.40 -3.16 29.25
CA GLU A 670 3.96 -4.01 28.15
C GLU A 670 5.04 -5.00 27.76
N VAL A 671 4.61 -6.18 27.36
CA VAL A 671 5.45 -7.21 26.75
C VAL A 671 4.84 -7.61 25.44
N PHE A 672 5.50 -7.31 24.36
CA PHE A 672 5.14 -7.79 23.01
C PHE A 672 5.81 -9.14 22.75
N ASN A 673 5.08 -10.04 22.10
CA ASN A 673 5.55 -11.38 21.75
C ASN A 673 6.14 -12.11 22.98
N VAL A 674 5.31 -12.31 24.01
CA VAL A 674 5.70 -12.90 25.31
C VAL A 674 6.52 -14.18 25.16
N PHE A 675 6.17 -15.03 24.19
CA PHE A 675 6.82 -16.33 23.95
C PHE A 675 8.07 -16.23 23.09
N ASN A 676 8.46 -15.03 22.62
CA ASN A 676 9.62 -14.80 21.74
C ASN A 676 9.62 -15.70 20.50
N ARG A 677 8.44 -15.93 19.91
CA ARG A 677 8.28 -16.73 18.70
C ARG A 677 8.76 -15.92 17.48
N ALA A 678 9.57 -16.54 16.64
CA ALA A 678 9.88 -15.98 15.32
C ALA A 678 8.69 -16.23 14.37
N ASN A 679 7.97 -15.16 14.02
CA ASN A 679 6.94 -15.16 13.00
C ASN A 679 7.57 -14.73 11.68
N PHE A 680 7.57 -15.64 10.69
CA PHE A 680 8.30 -15.46 9.44
C PHE A 680 7.42 -14.93 8.32
N GLN A 681 8.03 -14.14 7.41
CA GLN A 681 7.44 -13.68 6.16
C GLN A 681 8.46 -13.63 5.01
N ASN A 682 8.02 -13.27 3.81
CA ASN A 682 8.86 -13.12 2.62
C ASN A 682 9.75 -14.35 2.36
N TYR A 683 9.10 -15.47 2.04
CA TYR A 683 9.81 -16.72 1.72
C TYR A 683 10.45 -16.63 0.34
N ASP A 684 11.66 -17.19 0.20
CA ASP A 684 12.33 -17.32 -1.08
C ASP A 684 11.57 -18.32 -1.96
N GLY A 685 10.91 -17.83 -2.98
CA GLY A 685 10.15 -18.63 -3.96
C GLY A 685 10.82 -18.71 -5.33
N PHE A 686 12.11 -18.41 -5.44
CA PHE A 686 12.79 -18.37 -6.73
C PHE A 686 13.38 -19.72 -7.14
N ILE A 687 13.01 -20.22 -8.33
CA ILE A 687 13.57 -21.42 -8.96
C ILE A 687 14.45 -20.96 -10.14
N PRO A 688 15.79 -21.08 -10.04
CA PRO A 688 16.70 -20.65 -11.09
C PRO A 688 16.76 -21.64 -12.27
N THR A 689 17.32 -21.17 -13.37
CA THR A 689 17.65 -22.02 -14.55
C THR A 689 18.79 -22.99 -14.21
N PRO A 690 18.68 -24.29 -14.55
CA PRO A 690 19.79 -25.24 -14.41
C PRO A 690 21.06 -24.78 -15.16
N PRO A 691 22.26 -25.11 -14.68
CA PRO A 691 22.57 -25.99 -13.53
C PRO A 691 22.47 -25.31 -12.15
N THR A 692 22.15 -24.03 -12.08
CA THR A 692 22.03 -23.28 -10.82
C THR A 692 20.89 -23.86 -9.96
N THR A 693 21.14 -24.02 -8.67
CA THR A 693 20.13 -24.44 -7.70
C THR A 693 19.92 -23.35 -6.64
N ASN A 694 18.75 -23.31 -6.06
CA ASN A 694 18.46 -22.43 -4.94
C ASN A 694 18.35 -23.21 -3.63
N ALA A 695 19.41 -23.24 -2.85
CA ALA A 695 19.42 -23.89 -1.52
C ALA A 695 18.49 -23.22 -0.50
N ASN A 696 18.11 -21.95 -0.74
CA ASN A 696 17.23 -21.18 0.15
C ASN A 696 15.75 -21.24 -0.26
N PHE A 697 15.40 -21.97 -1.33
CA PHE A 697 14.01 -22.10 -1.75
C PHE A 697 13.13 -22.56 -0.59
N GLY A 698 12.01 -21.87 -0.36
CA GLY A 698 11.09 -22.15 0.74
C GLY A 698 11.59 -21.72 2.13
N THR A 699 12.69 -20.97 2.23
CA THR A 699 13.16 -20.42 3.50
C THR A 699 12.73 -18.96 3.69
N PRO A 700 12.49 -18.51 4.92
CA PRO A 700 12.09 -17.12 5.19
C PRO A 700 13.26 -16.15 5.07
N ASN A 701 12.97 -14.94 4.58
CA ASN A 701 13.94 -13.84 4.45
C ASN A 701 13.74 -12.72 5.48
N SER A 702 12.57 -12.64 6.13
CA SER A 702 12.27 -11.61 7.12
C SER A 702 11.25 -12.06 8.16
N LEU A 703 11.03 -11.23 9.18
CA LEU A 703 10.05 -11.45 10.24
C LEU A 703 8.80 -10.61 10.03
N ALA A 704 7.65 -11.18 10.35
CA ALA A 704 6.33 -10.53 10.33
C ALA A 704 6.00 -9.76 11.61
N GLY A 705 6.84 -9.87 12.64
CA GLY A 705 6.64 -9.20 13.92
C GLY A 705 7.95 -9.10 14.73
N PRO A 706 7.98 -8.27 15.77
CA PRO A 706 9.16 -8.07 16.60
C PRO A 706 9.46 -9.33 17.42
N PRO A 707 10.72 -9.53 17.88
CA PRO A 707 11.03 -10.45 18.94
C PRO A 707 10.40 -9.96 20.25
N ARG A 708 10.51 -10.73 21.33
CA ARG A 708 10.01 -10.28 22.64
C ARG A 708 10.64 -8.96 23.03
N THR A 709 9.77 -7.96 23.25
CA THR A 709 10.17 -6.57 23.53
C THR A 709 9.36 -6.07 24.73
N PHE A 710 10.02 -5.48 25.70
CA PHE A 710 9.37 -4.79 26.81
C PHE A 710 9.28 -3.29 26.49
N GLN A 711 8.12 -2.71 26.82
CA GLN A 711 7.85 -1.28 26.75
C GLN A 711 7.38 -0.77 28.09
N PHE A 712 7.89 0.37 28.49
CA PHE A 712 7.40 1.09 29.65
C PHE A 712 6.89 2.45 29.24
N GLY A 713 5.83 2.89 29.92
CA GLY A 713 5.24 4.19 29.65
C GLY A 713 4.55 4.79 30.85
N GLY A 714 4.27 6.06 30.72
CA GLY A 714 3.44 6.81 31.64
C GLY A 714 2.49 7.73 30.89
N ARG A 715 1.32 7.94 31.48
CA ARG A 715 0.29 8.84 30.96
C ARG A 715 -0.26 9.66 32.12
N PHE A 716 -0.28 10.95 31.94
CA PHE A 716 -0.91 11.91 32.86
C PHE A 716 -2.11 12.54 32.16
N THR A 717 -3.25 12.57 32.85
CA THR A 717 -4.49 13.21 32.36
C THR A 717 -5.08 14.10 33.45
N PHE A 718 -5.62 15.24 33.08
CA PHE A 718 -6.29 16.19 33.97
C PHE A 718 -7.48 16.85 33.31
#